data_689e6b475bdbd583f47f98cf189aa1c6
#
_entry.id   689e6b475bdbd583f47f98cf189aa1c6
#
_cell.length_a   1.000
_cell.length_b   1.000
_cell.length_c   1.000
_cell.angle_alpha   90.00
_cell.angle_beta   90.00
_cell.angle_gamma   90.00
#
_symmetry.space_group_name_H-M   'P 1'
#
loop_
_entity.id
_entity.type
_entity.pdbx_description
1 polymer ?
#
loop_
_entity_poly.entity_id
_entity_poly.type
_entity_poly.pdbx_seq_one_letter_code
_entity_poly.pdbx_strand_id
1 'polypeptide(L)'
;MTDFEKLGLFYLGRELDPDTQSADPKPQASTFAKGPADKPSRKPLLYDASDLVTHGVIAGMTGSGKTGLGIGLIEECAIDGVPVIAIDPKGDLGNLLLNFPKLAPGDFLPWIDRDEARRAGQTPEAFAAAEAAKWSQGLADWGQDGRRIEKLRDAAEFAIYTPGSAAGRPLSIVKSFAAPDPEIVNDAELLQDRVTTAATSVLTLAGVNAEPVKSREHVLIATLFTESWRAGSDLDLATLISQIQSPPLAKVGIVDLESFFPSKERFALAMQLNQLLAAPGFQGWIEGEALDVDRLLYGLNGRPRVSVISIAHLDDQERMFFVSLLLNEIVSWMRSQRGTSTLRALVYFDEIFGFLPPVANPPSKPPLLTLLKQARAFGLGIVAATQNPVDLDYKALSNAGTWMLGRLQTERDKARVLDGLEGASGTAGASFDRAEIDRLLSSLGKRQFLLHNVHERHPTLFETRWTLSYLRGPLGRDEIKRLTEVPEVPVVPGVPEVSSRVVPRLEPTSGTSGTPGTSGTTPILDPAIDQFFVPGGQEYVPMLMGAARISYADSKLGLDETREVTLVTPIKNAAVAVNWDEAEPADFEVNDLSKTAPAGATFAPLPSAAAKPKNFSTWQKDFARWAAQTQSIELFKSSRATLLSAPDESERDFRIRLQTEAREARDAALTRVREKYAPKMTALQDRIRRAEQTMQVQSEQATGAKMGAAVSVGAAIFGALIGRKAVSASTLGRATTAARGMGRISKEAQDVTRAGENVAALKARLSELETRLEDDLQAVTADWDLTNEPFERVVVKPKRGGVSVQLVALVWVP
;
A
#
# COMPACT_ATOMS: atom_id res chain seq x y z
N MET A 1 10.77 25.33 -13.98
CA MET A 1 10.66 24.13 -13.14
C MET A 1 10.06 23.05 -14.01
N THR A 2 10.75 21.93 -14.19
CA THR A 2 10.18 20.77 -14.88
C THR A 2 9.06 20.23 -13.99
N ASP A 3 7.82 20.35 -14.45
CA ASP A 3 6.63 19.95 -13.69
C ASP A 3 6.43 18.44 -13.78
N PHE A 4 7.06 17.71 -12.85
CA PHE A 4 6.92 16.24 -12.70
C PHE A 4 6.09 15.86 -11.47
N GLU A 5 5.58 16.82 -10.72
CA GLU A 5 4.72 16.62 -9.55
C GLU A 5 3.26 16.45 -9.99
N LYS A 6 2.94 15.25 -10.50
CA LYS A 6 1.58 14.92 -10.95
C LYS A 6 1.09 13.68 -10.21
N LEU A 7 0.03 13.81 -9.44
CA LEU A 7 -0.59 12.69 -8.75
C LEU A 7 -1.00 11.59 -9.74
N GLY A 8 -0.65 10.35 -9.41
CA GLY A 8 -0.88 9.18 -10.27
C GLY A 8 0.19 8.96 -11.33
N LEU A 9 1.21 9.85 -11.42
CA LEU A 9 2.33 9.69 -12.34
C LEU A 9 3.64 9.70 -11.55
N PHE A 10 4.34 8.58 -11.56
CA PHE A 10 5.59 8.39 -10.83
C PHE A 10 6.77 8.89 -11.63
N TYR A 11 7.51 9.85 -11.09
CA TYR A 11 8.75 10.35 -11.69
C TYR A 11 9.89 9.38 -11.43
N LEU A 12 10.15 8.47 -12.37
CA LEU A 12 11.18 7.44 -12.21
C LEU A 12 12.55 7.87 -12.72
N GLY A 13 12.62 8.84 -13.64
CA GLY A 13 13.89 9.25 -14.22
C GLY A 13 13.74 10.10 -15.49
N ARG A 14 14.65 9.91 -16.44
CA ARG A 14 14.64 10.60 -17.74
C ARG A 14 14.78 9.61 -18.88
N GLU A 15 14.00 9.80 -19.93
CA GLU A 15 14.10 9.00 -21.16
C GLU A 15 15.49 9.16 -21.81
N LEU A 16 16.01 8.06 -22.34
CA LEU A 16 17.25 8.01 -23.10
C LEU A 16 16.92 7.75 -24.57
N ASP A 17 17.61 8.47 -25.46
CA ASP A 17 17.52 8.21 -26.89
C ASP A 17 18.45 7.05 -27.27
N PRO A 18 17.93 5.94 -27.86
CA PRO A 18 18.72 4.80 -28.28
C PRO A 18 19.84 5.17 -29.26
N ASP A 19 19.64 6.14 -30.13
CA ASP A 19 20.58 6.53 -31.20
C ASP A 19 21.78 7.35 -30.68
N THR A 20 21.67 7.97 -29.51
CA THR A 20 22.79 8.73 -28.90
C THR A 20 23.79 7.88 -28.15
N GLN A 21 23.51 6.60 -27.91
CA GLN A 21 24.41 5.67 -27.18
C GLN A 21 25.51 5.05 -28.08
N SER A 22 25.43 5.16 -29.41
CA SER A 22 26.41 4.58 -30.34
C SER A 22 27.73 5.39 -30.50
N ALA A 23 27.82 6.56 -29.91
CA ALA A 23 29.03 7.35 -29.90
C ALA A 23 29.78 7.17 -28.56
N ASP A 24 30.75 6.26 -28.53
CA ASP A 24 31.70 6.01 -27.46
C ASP A 24 32.37 7.33 -27.01
N PRO A 25 32.17 7.87 -25.83
CA PRO A 25 33.00 8.91 -25.31
C PRO A 25 34.21 8.29 -24.64
N LYS A 26 35.35 8.16 -25.36
CA LYS A 26 36.64 7.96 -24.71
C LYS A 26 36.79 8.97 -23.56
N PRO A 27 37.28 8.58 -22.38
CA PRO A 27 37.49 9.51 -21.28
C PRO A 27 38.57 10.53 -21.69
N GLN A 28 38.16 11.73 -22.08
CA GLN A 28 39.09 12.84 -22.21
C GLN A 28 39.37 13.40 -20.82
N ALA A 29 40.68 13.32 -20.46
CA ALA A 29 41.22 13.94 -19.28
C ALA A 29 40.93 15.47 -19.29
N SER A 30 40.54 15.94 -18.10
CA SER A 30 40.40 17.32 -17.63
C SER A 30 40.99 18.43 -18.51
N THR A 31 40.11 19.31 -18.97
CA THR A 31 40.43 20.72 -19.14
C THR A 31 39.34 21.56 -18.51
N PHE A 32 39.73 22.28 -17.47
CA PHE A 32 38.94 23.35 -16.85
C PHE A 32 38.64 24.44 -17.87
N ALA A 33 37.39 24.95 -17.81
CA ALA A 33 36.80 26.14 -18.44
C ALA A 33 35.91 25.88 -19.65
N LYS A 34 34.58 25.83 -19.36
CA LYS A 34 33.56 26.61 -20.11
C LYS A 34 32.23 26.46 -19.36
N GLY A 35 31.45 27.57 -19.27
CA GLY A 35 30.18 27.67 -18.57
C GLY A 35 29.12 26.65 -19.01
N PRO A 36 27.92 26.62 -18.39
CA PRO A 36 26.95 25.56 -18.56
C PRO A 36 26.50 25.50 -20.01
N ALA A 37 27.08 24.52 -20.75
CA ALA A 37 26.53 24.13 -22.04
C ALA A 37 25.17 23.53 -21.79
N ASP A 38 24.14 24.02 -22.42
CA ASP A 38 22.79 23.45 -22.47
C ASP A 38 22.89 21.95 -22.77
N LYS A 39 22.79 21.13 -21.74
CA LYS A 39 22.52 19.69 -21.92
C LYS A 39 21.12 19.62 -22.53
N PRO A 40 20.91 18.89 -23.64
CA PRO A 40 19.58 18.73 -24.21
C PRO A 40 18.63 18.30 -23.09
N SER A 41 17.53 19.04 -22.92
CA SER A 41 16.50 18.76 -21.93
C SER A 41 15.93 17.37 -22.23
N ARG A 42 16.41 16.35 -21.50
CA ARG A 42 15.87 14.98 -21.61
C ARG A 42 14.49 14.96 -20.99
N LYS A 43 13.52 14.38 -21.68
CA LYS A 43 12.14 14.27 -21.23
C LYS A 43 12.06 13.46 -19.91
N PRO A 44 11.33 13.93 -18.88
CA PRO A 44 11.11 13.15 -17.66
C PRO A 44 10.31 11.89 -18.01
N LEU A 45 10.69 10.75 -17.44
CA LEU A 45 9.91 9.53 -17.49
C LEU A 45 8.87 9.58 -16.38
N LEU A 46 7.60 9.71 -16.76
CA LEU A 46 6.45 9.70 -15.88
C LEU A 46 5.69 8.39 -16.09
N TYR A 47 5.70 7.52 -15.09
CA TYR A 47 5.08 6.20 -15.14
C TYR A 47 3.68 6.25 -14.51
N ASP A 48 2.67 5.69 -15.17
CA ASP A 48 1.30 5.67 -14.64
C ASP A 48 1.19 4.67 -13.48
N ALA A 49 0.85 5.17 -12.29
CA ALA A 49 0.74 4.37 -11.08
C ALA A 49 -0.29 3.23 -11.21
N SER A 50 -1.36 3.43 -12.00
CA SER A 50 -2.40 2.43 -12.22
C SER A 50 -1.89 1.19 -12.94
N ASP A 51 -0.81 1.28 -13.71
CA ASP A 51 -0.23 0.13 -14.39
C ASP A 51 0.41 -0.88 -13.42
N LEU A 52 0.80 -0.44 -12.19
CA LEU A 52 1.34 -1.34 -11.16
C LEU A 52 0.31 -2.34 -10.61
N VAL A 53 -0.98 -2.13 -10.80
CA VAL A 53 -1.99 -3.15 -10.42
C VAL A 53 -1.80 -4.44 -11.24
N THR A 54 -1.15 -4.37 -12.41
CA THR A 54 -0.77 -5.53 -13.22
C THR A 54 0.60 -6.10 -12.83
N HIS A 55 1.13 -5.70 -11.69
CA HIS A 55 2.40 -6.14 -11.12
C HIS A 55 3.65 -5.73 -11.91
N GLY A 56 4.79 -5.72 -11.23
CA GLY A 56 6.06 -5.32 -11.82
C GLY A 56 7.21 -6.26 -11.47
N VAL A 57 8.20 -6.30 -12.36
CA VAL A 57 9.47 -7.01 -12.15
C VAL A 57 10.63 -6.07 -12.37
N ILE A 58 11.55 -6.00 -11.41
CA ILE A 58 12.82 -5.27 -11.53
C ILE A 58 13.95 -6.28 -11.55
N ALA A 59 14.61 -6.45 -12.69
CA ALA A 59 15.72 -7.39 -12.83
C ALA A 59 17.01 -6.70 -13.25
N GLY A 60 18.15 -7.17 -12.74
CA GLY A 60 19.47 -6.65 -13.12
C GLY A 60 20.58 -7.10 -12.17
N MET A 61 21.82 -7.09 -12.60
CA MET A 61 22.96 -7.51 -11.78
C MET A 61 23.24 -6.54 -10.60
N THR A 62 24.08 -6.98 -9.67
CA THR A 62 24.60 -6.13 -8.57
C THR A 62 25.25 -4.87 -9.15
N GLY A 63 24.93 -3.71 -8.56
CA GLY A 63 25.45 -2.40 -9.01
C GLY A 63 24.79 -1.84 -10.27
N SER A 64 23.76 -2.48 -10.85
CA SER A 64 22.97 -1.92 -11.96
C SER A 64 22.14 -0.71 -11.53
N GLY A 65 21.82 -0.53 -10.25
CA GLY A 65 21.00 0.53 -9.70
C GLY A 65 19.60 0.11 -9.27
N LYS A 66 19.31 -1.21 -9.17
CA LYS A 66 17.99 -1.75 -8.78
C LYS A 66 17.44 -1.18 -7.47
N THR A 67 18.26 -1.21 -6.39
CA THR A 67 17.84 -0.70 -5.07
C THR A 67 17.45 0.78 -5.16
N GLY A 68 18.22 1.59 -5.92
CA GLY A 68 17.87 3.00 -6.15
C GLY A 68 16.57 3.18 -6.94
N LEU A 69 16.30 2.33 -7.94
CA LEU A 69 15.03 2.35 -8.68
C LEU A 69 13.86 1.92 -7.78
N GLY A 70 14.04 0.82 -6.99
CA GLY A 70 13.02 0.35 -6.05
C GLY A 70 12.68 1.38 -4.98
N ILE A 71 13.70 2.01 -4.36
CA ILE A 71 13.52 3.10 -3.40
C ILE A 71 12.80 4.28 -4.08
N GLY A 72 13.23 4.69 -5.29
CA GLY A 72 12.55 5.75 -6.04
C GLY A 72 11.09 5.44 -6.33
N LEU A 73 10.74 4.19 -6.66
CA LEU A 73 9.35 3.75 -6.86
C LEU A 73 8.53 3.84 -5.56
N ILE A 74 9.11 3.38 -4.43
CA ILE A 74 8.47 3.46 -3.11
C ILE A 74 8.26 4.91 -2.66
N GLU A 75 9.24 5.79 -2.94
CA GLU A 75 9.12 7.23 -2.66
C GLU A 75 7.97 7.88 -3.45
N GLU A 76 7.79 7.52 -4.73
CA GLU A 76 6.68 8.01 -5.54
C GLU A 76 5.33 7.49 -5.02
N CYS A 77 5.24 6.19 -4.65
CA CYS A 77 4.05 5.66 -3.98
C CYS A 77 3.70 6.47 -2.72
N ALA A 78 4.69 6.72 -1.87
CA ALA A 78 4.51 7.47 -0.64
C ALA A 78 4.03 8.92 -0.90
N ILE A 79 4.64 9.62 -1.88
CA ILE A 79 4.25 10.99 -2.27
C ILE A 79 2.80 11.04 -2.77
N ASP A 80 2.36 9.99 -3.47
CA ASP A 80 0.99 9.86 -4.00
C ASP A 80 -0.01 9.28 -2.99
N GLY A 81 0.43 9.07 -1.75
CA GLY A 81 -0.41 8.55 -0.68
C GLY A 81 -0.74 7.06 -0.83
N VAL A 82 0.02 6.30 -1.62
CA VAL A 82 -0.12 4.85 -1.76
C VAL A 82 0.74 4.17 -0.69
N PRO A 83 0.14 3.40 0.24
CA PRO A 83 0.89 2.70 1.28
C PRO A 83 1.68 1.53 0.70
N VAL A 84 2.81 1.19 1.35
CA VAL A 84 3.74 0.18 0.86
C VAL A 84 4.17 -0.78 1.98
N ILE A 85 4.13 -2.08 1.70
CA ILE A 85 4.85 -3.09 2.46
C ILE A 85 6.10 -3.47 1.66
N ALA A 86 7.28 -3.16 2.20
CA ALA A 86 8.57 -3.40 1.56
C ALA A 86 9.32 -4.52 2.30
N ILE A 87 9.40 -5.72 1.70
CA ILE A 87 10.09 -6.89 2.28
C ILE A 87 11.57 -6.79 1.93
N ASP A 88 12.42 -6.74 2.94
CA ASP A 88 13.86 -6.44 2.85
C ASP A 88 14.74 -7.57 3.43
N PRO A 89 15.12 -8.54 2.62
CA PRO A 89 16.04 -9.61 3.04
C PRO A 89 17.50 -9.18 3.19
N LYS A 90 17.88 -7.99 2.71
CA LYS A 90 19.26 -7.51 2.68
C LYS A 90 19.56 -6.41 3.70
N GLY A 91 18.56 -5.68 4.15
CA GLY A 91 18.71 -4.52 5.04
C GLY A 91 18.99 -3.20 4.33
N ASP A 92 18.83 -3.14 2.99
CA ASP A 92 19.11 -1.94 2.20
C ASP A 92 17.94 -0.94 2.22
N LEU A 93 16.68 -1.41 2.37
CA LEU A 93 15.49 -0.56 2.30
C LEU A 93 15.28 0.29 3.56
N GLY A 94 15.98 -0.01 4.65
CA GLY A 94 16.00 0.86 5.83
C GLY A 94 16.44 2.31 5.52
N ASN A 95 17.19 2.51 4.43
CA ASN A 95 17.57 3.84 3.93
C ASN A 95 16.37 4.73 3.59
N LEU A 96 15.17 4.17 3.35
CA LEU A 96 13.92 4.92 3.17
C LEU A 96 13.57 5.82 4.37
N LEU A 97 14.13 5.56 5.55
CA LEU A 97 13.92 6.38 6.74
C LEU A 97 14.93 7.54 6.84
N LEU A 98 15.99 7.56 5.99
CA LEU A 98 17.04 8.58 5.99
C LEU A 98 16.65 9.77 5.10
N ASN A 99 15.67 10.53 5.53
CA ASN A 99 15.11 11.67 4.79
C ASN A 99 15.55 12.99 5.43
N PHE A 100 16.37 13.78 4.73
CA PHE A 100 17.00 15.01 5.26
C PHE A 100 16.57 16.25 4.47
N PRO A 101 15.41 16.88 4.76
CA PRO A 101 14.90 18.02 3.99
C PRO A 101 15.84 19.22 3.94
N LYS A 102 16.61 19.46 5.01
CA LYS A 102 17.56 20.56 5.09
C LYS A 102 18.88 20.29 4.37
N LEU A 103 19.17 19.03 4.07
CA LEU A 103 20.42 18.57 3.47
C LEU A 103 21.65 19.14 4.19
N ALA A 104 21.55 19.33 5.52
CA ALA A 104 22.61 19.90 6.34
C ALA A 104 23.66 18.82 6.70
N PRO A 105 24.96 19.12 6.75
CA PRO A 105 26.00 18.15 7.13
C PRO A 105 25.73 17.40 8.43
N GLY A 106 25.10 18.08 9.41
CA GLY A 106 24.72 17.48 10.70
C GLY A 106 23.70 16.37 10.58
N ASP A 107 22.83 16.38 9.54
CA ASP A 107 21.83 15.34 9.29
C ASP A 107 22.50 14.04 8.82
N PHE A 108 23.61 14.14 8.07
CA PHE A 108 24.35 13.00 7.54
C PHE A 108 25.34 12.41 8.56
N LEU A 109 25.90 13.25 9.45
CA LEU A 109 26.99 12.87 10.37
C LEU A 109 26.70 11.59 11.21
N PRO A 110 25.50 11.33 11.72
CA PRO A 110 25.20 10.10 12.46
C PRO A 110 25.24 8.82 11.61
N TRP A 111 25.15 8.95 10.27
CA TRP A 111 24.95 7.85 9.31
C TRP A 111 26.15 7.55 8.43
N ILE A 112 27.22 8.34 8.52
CA ILE A 112 28.43 8.09 7.73
C ILE A 112 29.22 6.89 8.25
N ASP A 113 29.87 6.18 7.33
CA ASP A 113 30.86 5.17 7.68
C ASP A 113 32.17 5.85 8.08
N ARG A 114 32.54 5.72 9.37
CA ARG A 114 33.78 6.31 9.90
C ARG A 114 35.04 5.68 9.30
N ASP A 115 34.97 4.43 8.87
CA ASP A 115 36.09 3.76 8.23
C ASP A 115 36.27 4.20 6.78
N GLU A 116 35.15 4.54 6.12
CA GLU A 116 35.17 5.14 4.77
C GLU A 116 35.73 6.57 4.83
N ALA A 117 35.29 7.39 5.79
CA ALA A 117 35.85 8.71 6.02
C ALA A 117 37.35 8.66 6.27
N ARG A 118 37.82 7.70 7.08
CA ARG A 118 39.21 7.48 7.39
C ARG A 118 40.04 7.05 6.16
N ARG A 119 39.47 6.13 5.33
CA ARG A 119 40.06 5.73 4.04
C ARG A 119 40.16 6.89 3.05
N ALA A 120 39.22 7.81 3.10
CA ALA A 120 39.22 9.04 2.29
C ALA A 120 40.17 10.14 2.85
N GLY A 121 40.83 9.91 4.00
CA GLY A 121 41.70 10.88 4.66
C GLY A 121 40.97 12.09 5.22
N GLN A 122 39.70 11.98 5.55
CA GLN A 122 38.81 13.06 6.03
C GLN A 122 38.39 12.83 7.49
N THR A 123 38.10 13.94 8.19
CA THR A 123 37.39 13.83 9.45
C THR A 123 35.93 13.46 9.21
N PRO A 124 35.23 12.85 10.18
CA PRO A 124 33.81 12.52 10.03
C PRO A 124 32.95 13.73 9.63
N GLU A 125 33.22 14.92 10.17
CA GLU A 125 32.49 16.14 9.88
C GLU A 125 32.75 16.62 8.46
N ALA A 126 34.00 16.55 7.98
CA ALA A 126 34.35 16.92 6.61
C ALA A 126 33.75 15.95 5.60
N PHE A 127 33.73 14.66 5.91
CA PHE A 127 33.11 13.63 5.09
C PHE A 127 31.59 13.81 5.02
N ALA A 128 30.92 14.08 6.17
CA ALA A 128 29.50 14.37 6.21
C ALA A 128 29.13 15.63 5.38
N ALA A 129 29.97 16.66 5.42
CA ALA A 129 29.78 17.86 4.59
C ALA A 129 29.92 17.55 3.10
N ALA A 130 30.87 16.71 2.71
CA ALA A 130 31.06 16.28 1.33
C ALA A 130 29.87 15.44 0.83
N GLU A 131 29.35 14.50 1.64
CA GLU A 131 28.17 13.71 1.30
C GLU A 131 26.90 14.56 1.22
N ALA A 132 26.70 15.51 2.12
CA ALA A 132 25.57 16.45 2.06
C ALA A 132 25.62 17.29 0.76
N ALA A 133 26.78 17.80 0.38
CA ALA A 133 26.96 18.56 -0.85
C ALA A 133 26.72 17.70 -2.10
N LYS A 134 27.24 16.47 -2.12
CA LYS A 134 27.03 15.49 -3.19
C LYS A 134 25.56 15.13 -3.36
N TRP A 135 24.83 14.93 -2.24
CA TRP A 135 23.40 14.61 -2.27
C TRP A 135 22.57 15.77 -2.77
N SER A 136 22.86 16.99 -2.27
CA SER A 136 22.23 18.22 -2.72
C SER A 136 22.43 18.46 -4.23
N GLN A 137 23.67 18.28 -4.72
CA GLN A 137 23.96 18.41 -6.14
C GLN A 137 23.28 17.32 -6.97
N GLY A 138 23.30 16.07 -6.47
CA GLY A 138 22.63 14.95 -7.12
C GLY A 138 21.12 15.19 -7.30
N LEU A 139 20.45 15.71 -6.30
CA LEU A 139 19.03 16.09 -6.38
C LEU A 139 18.80 17.24 -7.38
N ALA A 140 19.63 18.30 -7.29
CA ALA A 140 19.52 19.46 -8.16
C ALA A 140 19.68 19.12 -9.64
N ASP A 141 20.59 18.21 -9.99
CA ASP A 141 20.80 17.71 -11.36
C ASP A 141 19.53 17.04 -11.95
N TRP A 142 18.63 16.58 -11.09
CA TRP A 142 17.34 15.95 -11.44
C TRP A 142 16.14 16.89 -11.25
N GLY A 143 16.37 18.15 -10.94
CA GLY A 143 15.33 19.14 -10.70
C GLY A 143 14.61 18.96 -9.36
N GLN A 144 15.19 18.20 -8.43
CA GLN A 144 14.66 17.94 -7.09
C GLN A 144 15.41 18.76 -6.04
N ASP A 145 14.77 19.00 -4.90
CA ASP A 145 15.34 19.73 -3.76
C ASP A 145 14.81 19.23 -2.41
N GLY A 146 15.22 19.87 -1.32
CA GLY A 146 14.78 19.52 0.03
C GLY A 146 13.28 19.64 0.27
N ARG A 147 12.55 20.48 -0.49
CA ARG A 147 11.08 20.62 -0.38
C ARG A 147 10.39 19.34 -0.84
N ARG A 148 10.96 18.63 -1.82
CA ARG A 148 10.42 17.35 -2.24
C ARG A 148 10.63 16.25 -1.19
N ILE A 149 11.75 16.30 -0.45
CA ILE A 149 11.98 15.43 0.71
C ILE A 149 10.98 15.75 1.83
N GLU A 150 10.67 17.03 2.06
CA GLU A 150 9.65 17.45 3.03
C GLU A 150 8.28 16.92 2.63
N LYS A 151 7.88 17.07 1.35
CA LYS A 151 6.64 16.50 0.81
C LYS A 151 6.56 14.98 1.03
N LEU A 152 7.65 14.24 0.79
CA LEU A 152 7.70 12.80 1.04
C LEU A 152 7.43 12.46 2.51
N ARG A 153 8.04 13.19 3.45
CA ARG A 153 7.84 13.00 4.90
C ARG A 153 6.42 13.33 5.36
N ASP A 154 5.83 14.35 4.74
CA ASP A 154 4.49 14.81 5.09
C ASP A 154 3.39 13.91 4.49
N ALA A 155 3.67 13.23 3.37
CA ALA A 155 2.71 12.37 2.68
C ALA A 155 2.49 11.02 3.36
N ALA A 156 3.54 10.41 3.92
CA ALA A 156 3.48 9.07 4.51
C ALA A 156 4.25 8.95 5.83
N GLU A 157 3.88 7.96 6.64
CA GLU A 157 4.65 7.51 7.80
C GLU A 157 5.65 6.43 7.34
N PHE A 158 6.90 6.50 7.84
CA PHE A 158 7.92 5.49 7.57
C PHE A 158 8.20 4.69 8.83
N ALA A 159 8.14 3.37 8.74
CA ALA A 159 8.40 2.46 9.85
C ALA A 159 9.31 1.31 9.41
N ILE A 160 10.23 0.89 10.28
CA ILE A 160 11.04 -0.30 10.09
C ILE A 160 10.66 -1.35 11.14
N TYR A 161 10.24 -2.50 10.67
CA TYR A 161 9.88 -3.65 11.48
C TYR A 161 10.96 -4.72 11.40
N THR A 162 11.27 -5.31 12.56
CA THR A 162 12.29 -6.37 12.68
C THR A 162 11.70 -7.58 13.42
N PRO A 163 11.01 -8.49 12.69
CA PRO A 163 10.39 -9.67 13.27
C PRO A 163 11.41 -10.50 14.08
N GLY A 164 11.05 -10.96 15.27
CA GLY A 164 11.96 -11.72 16.13
C GLY A 164 13.08 -10.88 16.79
N SER A 165 13.09 -9.55 16.62
CA SER A 165 14.11 -8.65 17.16
C SER A 165 13.54 -7.33 17.63
N ALA A 166 14.12 -6.76 18.71
CA ALA A 166 13.80 -5.43 19.23
C ALA A 166 14.69 -4.31 18.65
N ALA A 167 15.37 -4.54 17.52
CA ALA A 167 16.19 -3.50 16.89
C ALA A 167 15.35 -2.40 16.25
N GLY A 168 14.30 -2.80 15.51
CA GLY A 168 13.26 -1.92 14.99
C GLY A 168 11.96 -2.09 15.78
N ARG A 169 10.82 -1.80 15.14
CA ARG A 169 9.50 -2.13 15.72
C ARG A 169 9.32 -3.65 15.71
N PRO A 170 9.14 -4.29 16.87
CA PRO A 170 8.90 -5.73 16.91
C PRO A 170 7.49 -6.06 16.39
N LEU A 171 7.36 -7.23 15.72
CA LEU A 171 6.08 -7.76 15.26
C LEU A 171 5.75 -9.04 16.02
N SER A 172 4.58 -9.06 16.65
CA SER A 172 4.08 -10.25 17.33
C SER A 172 3.29 -11.12 16.36
N ILE A 173 3.77 -12.34 16.13
CA ILE A 173 3.04 -13.37 15.37
C ILE A 173 1.92 -14.01 16.19
N VAL A 174 2.04 -14.02 17.52
CA VAL A 174 1.08 -14.66 18.44
C VAL A 174 -0.20 -13.85 18.55
N LYS A 175 -0.12 -12.53 18.50
CA LYS A 175 -1.30 -11.65 18.47
C LYS A 175 -2.11 -11.75 17.17
N SER A 176 -1.58 -12.39 16.14
CA SER A 176 -2.31 -12.68 14.90
C SER A 176 -3.33 -13.80 15.04
N PHE A 177 -3.40 -14.46 16.21
CA PHE A 177 -4.35 -15.51 16.53
C PHE A 177 -5.56 -15.02 17.35
N ALA A 178 -5.67 -13.70 17.54
CA ALA A 178 -6.88 -13.09 18.09
C ALA A 178 -8.10 -13.37 17.20
N ALA A 179 -9.28 -13.38 17.79
CA ALA A 179 -10.53 -13.53 17.05
C ALA A 179 -10.65 -12.39 16.02
N PRO A 180 -10.92 -12.70 14.73
CA PRO A 180 -11.13 -11.68 13.73
C PRO A 180 -12.46 -10.95 13.96
N ASP A 181 -12.62 -9.82 13.28
CA ASP A 181 -13.83 -9.02 13.37
C ASP A 181 -15.09 -9.83 13.04
N PRO A 182 -16.24 -9.48 13.66
CA PRO A 182 -17.50 -10.21 13.46
C PRO A 182 -17.92 -10.35 11.99
N GLU A 183 -17.56 -9.39 11.14
CA GLU A 183 -17.82 -9.45 9.69
C GLU A 183 -17.11 -10.63 9.03
N ILE A 184 -15.86 -10.90 9.42
CA ILE A 184 -15.07 -12.05 8.93
C ILE A 184 -15.60 -13.35 9.52
N VAL A 185 -15.94 -13.35 10.82
CA VAL A 185 -16.46 -14.55 11.49
C VAL A 185 -17.81 -15.03 10.91
N ASN A 186 -18.65 -14.07 10.47
CA ASN A 186 -19.94 -14.35 9.87
C ASN A 186 -19.88 -14.73 8.38
N ASP A 187 -18.75 -14.49 7.70
CA ASP A 187 -18.51 -14.94 6.34
C ASP A 187 -17.75 -16.27 6.34
N ALA A 188 -18.42 -17.34 5.87
CA ALA A 188 -17.87 -18.69 5.93
C ALA A 188 -16.58 -18.86 5.11
N GLU A 189 -16.44 -18.16 3.98
CA GLU A 189 -15.28 -18.26 3.10
C GLU A 189 -14.08 -17.48 3.69
N LEU A 190 -14.30 -16.27 4.17
CA LEU A 190 -13.28 -15.46 4.82
C LEU A 190 -12.79 -16.11 6.12
N LEU A 191 -13.70 -16.62 6.93
CA LEU A 191 -13.35 -17.35 8.17
C LEU A 191 -12.50 -18.59 7.85
N GLN A 192 -12.88 -19.39 6.84
CA GLN A 192 -12.12 -20.57 6.46
C GLN A 192 -10.72 -20.23 5.99
N ASP A 193 -10.55 -19.19 5.18
CA ASP A 193 -9.23 -18.72 4.73
C ASP A 193 -8.37 -18.26 5.92
N ARG A 194 -8.95 -17.52 6.86
CA ARG A 194 -8.25 -17.02 8.05
C ARG A 194 -7.83 -18.19 8.96
N VAL A 195 -8.72 -19.13 9.21
CA VAL A 195 -8.45 -20.35 9.99
C VAL A 195 -7.36 -21.20 9.34
N THR A 196 -7.42 -21.40 8.03
CA THR A 196 -6.41 -22.16 7.28
C THR A 196 -5.05 -21.50 7.38
N THR A 197 -4.99 -20.17 7.26
CA THR A 197 -3.77 -19.38 7.40
C THR A 197 -3.17 -19.51 8.80
N ALA A 198 -3.98 -19.35 9.85
CA ALA A 198 -3.53 -19.46 11.24
C ALA A 198 -3.02 -20.88 11.55
N ALA A 199 -3.77 -21.91 11.17
CA ALA A 199 -3.38 -23.30 11.39
C ALA A 199 -2.07 -23.66 10.65
N THR A 200 -1.94 -23.26 9.39
CA THR A 200 -0.73 -23.48 8.60
C THR A 200 0.47 -22.75 9.22
N SER A 201 0.27 -21.53 9.69
CA SER A 201 1.32 -20.73 10.31
C SER A 201 1.85 -21.36 11.60
N VAL A 202 0.95 -21.81 12.48
CA VAL A 202 1.33 -22.53 13.72
C VAL A 202 2.12 -23.80 13.43
N LEU A 203 1.69 -24.60 12.46
CA LEU A 203 2.36 -25.85 12.10
C LEU A 203 3.71 -25.61 11.45
N THR A 204 3.81 -24.63 10.58
CA THR A 204 5.09 -24.21 9.98
C THR A 204 6.08 -23.74 11.05
N LEU A 205 5.62 -22.95 12.01
CA LEU A 205 6.39 -22.51 13.17
C LEU A 205 6.92 -23.70 13.98
N ALA A 206 6.08 -24.73 14.18
CA ALA A 206 6.47 -25.98 14.86
C ALA A 206 7.39 -26.88 14.02
N GLY A 207 7.72 -26.49 12.78
CA GLY A 207 8.49 -27.34 11.86
C GLY A 207 7.69 -28.55 11.34
N VAL A 208 6.37 -28.55 11.48
CA VAL A 208 5.48 -29.62 11.02
C VAL A 208 5.03 -29.33 9.59
N ASN A 209 5.44 -30.19 8.67
CA ASN A 209 4.99 -30.11 7.27
C ASN A 209 3.60 -30.76 7.14
N ALA A 210 2.57 -29.96 7.25
CA ALA A 210 1.18 -30.44 7.20
C ALA A 210 0.45 -29.85 5.97
N GLU A 211 -0.19 -30.73 5.19
CA GLU A 211 -1.03 -30.30 4.08
C GLU A 211 -2.41 -29.81 4.61
N PRO A 212 -2.85 -28.60 4.21
CA PRO A 212 -4.18 -28.11 4.57
C PRO A 212 -5.28 -29.14 4.23
N VAL A 213 -6.26 -29.27 5.11
CA VAL A 213 -7.44 -30.17 4.98
C VAL A 213 -7.12 -31.66 5.01
N LYS A 214 -5.90 -32.10 4.77
CA LYS A 214 -5.52 -33.54 4.72
C LYS A 214 -4.85 -34.02 6.00
N SER A 215 -3.93 -33.23 6.55
CA SER A 215 -3.20 -33.63 7.76
C SER A 215 -4.07 -33.48 8.98
N ARG A 216 -4.10 -34.48 9.83
CA ARG A 216 -4.89 -34.47 11.07
C ARG A 216 -4.47 -33.35 12.04
N GLU A 217 -3.18 -33.02 12.07
CA GLU A 217 -2.63 -31.89 12.82
C GLU A 217 -3.29 -30.57 12.39
N HIS A 218 -3.35 -30.34 11.06
CA HIS A 218 -3.98 -29.17 10.51
C HIS A 218 -5.49 -29.12 10.76
N VAL A 219 -6.19 -30.27 10.57
CA VAL A 219 -7.64 -30.35 10.80
C VAL A 219 -7.99 -30.08 12.26
N LEU A 220 -7.22 -30.63 13.22
CA LEU A 220 -7.46 -30.37 14.65
C LEU A 220 -7.28 -28.89 14.97
N ILE A 221 -6.13 -28.27 14.60
CA ILE A 221 -5.85 -26.87 14.90
C ILE A 221 -6.85 -25.95 14.23
N ALA A 222 -7.21 -26.20 12.96
CA ALA A 222 -8.24 -25.46 12.26
C ALA A 222 -9.61 -25.54 12.95
N THR A 223 -9.98 -26.72 13.49
CA THR A 223 -11.22 -26.88 14.26
C THR A 223 -11.19 -26.05 15.54
N LEU A 224 -10.05 -26.07 16.27
CA LEU A 224 -9.89 -25.29 17.51
C LEU A 224 -10.00 -23.77 17.25
N PHE A 225 -9.37 -23.25 16.20
CA PHE A 225 -9.52 -21.84 15.79
C PHE A 225 -10.97 -21.52 15.43
N THR A 226 -11.62 -22.37 14.64
CA THR A 226 -13.01 -22.16 14.21
C THR A 226 -13.96 -22.06 15.39
N GLU A 227 -13.85 -22.98 16.35
CA GLU A 227 -14.71 -22.99 17.55
C GLU A 227 -14.45 -21.77 18.45
N SER A 228 -13.17 -21.44 18.71
CA SER A 228 -12.80 -20.30 19.55
C SER A 228 -13.26 -18.98 18.94
N TRP A 229 -13.00 -18.75 17.65
CA TRP A 229 -13.34 -17.51 16.98
C TRP A 229 -14.84 -17.31 16.79
N ARG A 230 -15.60 -18.40 16.55
CA ARG A 230 -17.07 -18.33 16.54
C ARG A 230 -17.66 -18.03 17.91
N ALA A 231 -16.95 -18.39 18.98
CA ALA A 231 -17.32 -18.02 20.34
C ALA A 231 -16.84 -16.60 20.72
N GLY A 232 -16.23 -15.83 19.79
CA GLY A 232 -15.66 -14.51 20.06
C GLY A 232 -14.44 -14.52 20.99
N SER A 233 -13.77 -15.68 21.13
CA SER A 233 -12.66 -15.85 22.07
C SER A 233 -11.31 -15.83 21.34
N ASP A 234 -10.37 -15.05 21.82
CA ASP A 234 -8.99 -15.07 21.38
C ASP A 234 -8.34 -16.42 21.71
N LEU A 235 -7.48 -16.89 20.82
CA LEU A 235 -6.76 -18.14 21.01
C LEU A 235 -5.25 -17.87 20.98
N ASP A 236 -4.66 -17.61 22.13
CA ASP A 236 -3.21 -17.47 22.22
C ASP A 236 -2.49 -18.83 22.09
N LEU A 237 -1.19 -18.81 21.88
CA LEU A 237 -0.40 -20.02 21.65
C LEU A 237 -0.39 -20.95 22.89
N ALA A 238 -0.39 -20.39 24.10
CA ALA A 238 -0.40 -21.17 25.34
C ALA A 238 -1.74 -21.91 25.50
N THR A 239 -2.84 -21.21 25.27
CA THR A 239 -4.20 -21.77 25.26
C THR A 239 -4.35 -22.83 24.16
N LEU A 240 -3.83 -22.56 22.96
CA LEU A 240 -3.83 -23.51 21.84
C LEU A 240 -3.08 -24.80 22.21
N ILE A 241 -1.87 -24.70 22.80
CA ILE A 241 -1.11 -25.88 23.27
C ILE A 241 -1.89 -26.69 24.29
N SER A 242 -2.56 -26.02 25.25
CA SER A 242 -3.41 -26.68 26.23
C SER A 242 -4.60 -27.37 25.56
N GLN A 243 -5.26 -26.72 24.61
CA GLN A 243 -6.38 -27.30 23.88
C GLN A 243 -5.94 -28.41 22.91
N ILE A 244 -4.73 -28.43 22.37
CA ILE A 244 -4.20 -29.58 21.60
C ILE A 244 -4.06 -30.79 22.50
N GLN A 245 -3.57 -30.62 23.74
CA GLN A 245 -3.46 -31.73 24.70
C GLN A 245 -4.84 -32.26 25.12
N SER A 246 -5.72 -31.33 25.48
CA SER A 246 -7.06 -31.64 26.00
C SER A 246 -8.11 -30.80 25.23
N PRO A 247 -8.44 -31.20 23.98
CA PRO A 247 -9.39 -30.43 23.18
C PRO A 247 -10.79 -30.36 23.82
N PRO A 248 -11.48 -29.23 23.78
CA PRO A 248 -12.86 -29.10 24.25
C PRO A 248 -13.89 -29.77 23.30
N LEU A 249 -13.47 -30.76 22.54
CA LEU A 249 -14.21 -31.46 21.50
C LEU A 249 -14.25 -32.96 21.78
N ALA A 250 -15.42 -33.59 21.64
CA ALA A 250 -15.54 -35.04 21.69
C ALA A 250 -15.26 -35.69 20.32
N LYS A 251 -15.49 -34.96 19.22
CA LYS A 251 -15.37 -35.46 17.85
C LYS A 251 -14.76 -34.43 16.94
N VAL A 252 -14.10 -34.87 15.86
CA VAL A 252 -13.66 -34.03 14.72
C VAL A 252 -14.44 -34.50 13.49
N GLY A 253 -15.33 -33.67 13.00
CA GLY A 253 -16.34 -34.09 12.03
C GLY A 253 -17.26 -35.15 12.63
N ILE A 254 -17.29 -36.35 12.02
CA ILE A 254 -18.10 -37.48 12.49
C ILE A 254 -17.31 -38.52 13.31
N VAL A 255 -15.98 -38.38 13.36
CA VAL A 255 -15.05 -39.35 13.97
C VAL A 255 -14.75 -38.94 15.40
N ASP A 256 -14.73 -39.91 16.32
CA ASP A 256 -14.32 -39.71 17.71
C ASP A 256 -12.86 -39.20 17.76
N LEU A 257 -12.61 -38.19 18.62
CA LEU A 257 -11.32 -37.48 18.71
C LEU A 257 -10.14 -38.43 18.93
N GLU A 258 -10.27 -39.38 19.82
CA GLU A 258 -9.18 -40.33 20.15
C GLU A 258 -8.87 -41.28 19.00
N SER A 259 -9.87 -41.63 18.18
CA SER A 259 -9.71 -42.40 16.96
C SER A 259 -9.11 -41.57 15.81
N PHE A 260 -9.46 -40.29 15.74
CA PHE A 260 -8.96 -39.37 14.72
C PHE A 260 -7.51 -38.96 14.98
N PHE A 261 -7.20 -38.53 16.22
CA PHE A 261 -5.88 -38.08 16.63
C PHE A 261 -5.62 -38.45 18.10
N PRO A 262 -4.95 -39.61 18.34
CA PRO A 262 -4.73 -40.16 19.67
C PRO A 262 -4.03 -39.21 20.63
N SER A 263 -4.35 -39.24 21.92
CA SER A 263 -3.83 -38.35 22.96
C SER A 263 -2.29 -38.32 23.04
N LYS A 264 -1.65 -39.48 22.84
CA LYS A 264 -0.16 -39.58 22.80
C LYS A 264 0.46 -38.75 21.68
N GLU A 265 -0.17 -38.69 20.52
CA GLU A 265 0.33 -37.98 19.36
C GLU A 265 -0.01 -36.48 19.46
N ARG A 266 -1.18 -36.13 20.01
CA ARG A 266 -1.52 -34.73 20.36
C ARG A 266 -0.54 -34.17 21.38
N PHE A 267 -0.14 -34.94 22.37
CA PHE A 267 0.89 -34.55 23.33
C PHE A 267 2.24 -34.27 22.66
N ALA A 268 2.64 -35.12 21.70
CA ALA A 268 3.87 -34.87 20.95
C ALA A 268 3.86 -33.55 20.18
N LEU A 269 2.75 -33.23 19.50
CA LEU A 269 2.57 -31.94 18.81
C LEU A 269 2.58 -30.76 19.79
N ALA A 270 1.86 -30.88 20.91
CA ALA A 270 1.84 -29.87 21.96
C ALA A 270 3.24 -29.62 22.55
N MET A 271 4.05 -30.69 22.73
CA MET A 271 5.43 -30.54 23.20
C MET A 271 6.34 -29.85 22.16
N GLN A 272 6.16 -30.09 20.86
CA GLN A 272 6.90 -29.37 19.81
C GLN A 272 6.58 -27.87 19.87
N LEU A 273 5.32 -27.47 19.97
CA LEU A 273 4.92 -26.08 20.12
C LEU A 273 5.44 -25.47 21.43
N ASN A 274 5.40 -26.22 22.54
CA ASN A 274 5.90 -25.73 23.83
C ASN A 274 7.45 -25.52 23.81
N GLN A 275 8.20 -26.33 23.06
CA GLN A 275 9.65 -26.12 22.89
C GLN A 275 9.97 -24.78 22.23
N LEU A 276 9.14 -24.32 21.31
CA LEU A 276 9.27 -22.98 20.70
C LEU A 276 9.10 -21.88 21.75
N LEU A 277 8.01 -21.93 22.55
CA LEU A 277 7.78 -20.97 23.62
C LEU A 277 8.90 -20.91 24.65
N ALA A 278 9.51 -22.08 24.94
CA ALA A 278 10.61 -22.20 25.90
C ALA A 278 11.97 -21.75 25.33
N ALA A 279 12.10 -21.58 24.02
CA ALA A 279 13.35 -21.15 23.39
C ALA A 279 13.67 -19.68 23.73
N PRO A 280 14.89 -19.33 24.22
CA PRO A 280 15.22 -17.98 24.62
C PRO A 280 15.06 -16.92 23.51
N GLY A 281 15.21 -17.31 22.24
CA GLY A 281 15.03 -16.41 21.08
C GLY A 281 13.57 -16.16 20.71
N PHE A 282 12.63 -16.94 21.22
CA PHE A 282 11.22 -16.84 20.80
C PHE A 282 10.50 -15.65 21.41
N GLN A 283 11.03 -15.05 22.49
CA GLN A 283 10.42 -13.85 23.10
C GLN A 283 10.24 -12.70 22.11
N GLY A 284 11.19 -12.51 21.19
CA GLY A 284 11.10 -11.48 20.13
C GLY A 284 9.95 -11.70 19.14
N TRP A 285 9.35 -12.89 19.09
CA TRP A 285 8.20 -13.20 18.25
C TRP A 285 6.84 -13.05 18.96
N ILE A 286 6.86 -12.88 20.28
CA ILE A 286 5.67 -12.69 21.11
C ILE A 286 5.39 -11.20 21.32
N GLU A 287 6.46 -10.42 21.49
CA GLU A 287 6.40 -8.99 21.80
C GLU A 287 6.15 -8.14 20.53
N GLY A 288 5.57 -6.97 20.71
CA GLY A 288 5.40 -5.97 19.65
C GLY A 288 3.97 -5.78 19.17
N GLU A 289 3.83 -5.10 18.03
CA GLU A 289 2.54 -4.89 17.34
C GLU A 289 2.06 -6.22 16.74
N ALA A 290 0.75 -6.43 16.67
CA ALA A 290 0.19 -7.58 15.95
C ALA A 290 0.58 -7.50 14.46
N LEU A 291 0.85 -8.65 13.83
CA LEU A 291 1.00 -8.73 12.38
C LEU A 291 -0.37 -8.53 11.72
N ASP A 292 -0.69 -7.29 11.44
CA ASP A 292 -1.94 -6.82 10.89
C ASP A 292 -1.64 -5.96 9.66
N VAL A 293 -2.17 -6.34 8.50
CA VAL A 293 -1.87 -5.70 7.22
C VAL A 293 -2.38 -4.27 7.17
N ASP A 294 -3.55 -3.98 7.76
CA ASP A 294 -4.07 -2.61 7.82
C ASP A 294 -3.16 -1.69 8.64
N ARG A 295 -2.60 -2.18 9.74
CA ARG A 295 -1.63 -1.43 10.56
C ARG A 295 -0.28 -1.29 9.87
N LEU A 296 0.12 -2.25 9.06
CA LEU A 296 1.33 -2.13 8.23
C LEU A 296 1.14 -1.11 7.11
N LEU A 297 -0.06 -0.98 6.56
CA LEU A 297 -0.36 -0.06 5.46
C LEU A 297 -0.74 1.36 5.94
N TYR A 298 -1.34 1.49 7.12
CA TYR A 298 -1.83 2.78 7.60
C TYR A 298 -1.49 3.03 9.07
N GLY A 299 -1.06 4.25 9.38
CA GLY A 299 -0.85 4.73 10.73
C GLY A 299 -2.16 4.84 11.54
N LEU A 300 -2.04 5.12 12.85
CA LEU A 300 -3.19 5.28 13.74
C LEU A 300 -4.15 6.41 13.32
N ASN A 301 -3.64 7.41 12.61
CA ASN A 301 -4.39 8.54 12.07
C ASN A 301 -4.90 8.33 10.64
N GLY A 302 -4.79 7.11 10.07
CA GLY A 302 -5.16 6.79 8.70
C GLY A 302 -4.19 7.31 7.63
N ARG A 303 -3.02 7.84 8.02
CA ARG A 303 -1.98 8.22 7.05
C ARG A 303 -1.39 6.98 6.39
N PRO A 304 -1.13 7.02 5.07
CA PRO A 304 -0.39 5.96 4.40
C PRO A 304 0.94 5.68 5.10
N ARG A 305 1.33 4.43 5.15
CA ARG A 305 2.59 4.01 5.77
C ARG A 305 3.44 3.25 4.76
N VAL A 306 4.74 3.50 4.78
CA VAL A 306 5.77 2.69 4.17
C VAL A 306 6.38 1.82 5.27
N SER A 307 6.01 0.54 5.29
CA SER A 307 6.47 -0.43 6.27
C SER A 307 7.60 -1.26 5.70
N VAL A 308 8.84 -0.98 6.14
CA VAL A 308 10.02 -1.77 5.77
C VAL A 308 10.11 -2.97 6.72
N ILE A 309 9.93 -4.16 6.17
CA ILE A 309 10.04 -5.42 6.91
C ILE A 309 11.45 -5.96 6.73
N SER A 310 12.35 -5.60 7.63
CA SER A 310 13.76 -6.04 7.59
C SER A 310 13.89 -7.43 8.19
N ILE A 311 14.27 -8.39 7.35
CA ILE A 311 14.45 -9.80 7.70
C ILE A 311 15.91 -10.28 7.47
N ALA A 312 16.84 -9.34 7.31
CA ALA A 312 18.25 -9.64 7.05
C ALA A 312 18.93 -10.42 8.19
N HIS A 313 18.46 -10.24 9.42
CA HIS A 313 18.99 -10.86 10.63
C HIS A 313 18.45 -12.28 10.89
N LEU A 314 17.38 -12.69 10.22
CA LEU A 314 16.77 -14.00 10.37
C LEU A 314 17.56 -15.07 9.60
N ASP A 315 17.54 -16.30 10.08
CA ASP A 315 18.04 -17.46 9.33
C ASP A 315 17.06 -17.84 8.18
N ASP A 316 17.45 -18.81 7.35
CA ASP A 316 16.67 -19.16 6.17
C ASP A 316 15.31 -19.80 6.51
N GLN A 317 15.22 -20.55 7.64
CA GLN A 317 13.97 -21.14 8.12
C GLN A 317 13.04 -20.06 8.66
N GLU A 318 13.56 -19.18 9.50
CA GLU A 318 12.82 -18.05 10.08
C GLU A 318 12.33 -17.09 8.97
N ARG A 319 13.16 -16.78 7.97
CA ARG A 319 12.77 -15.98 6.80
C ARG A 319 11.63 -16.61 6.04
N MET A 320 11.77 -17.90 5.69
CA MET A 320 10.74 -18.63 4.95
C MET A 320 9.43 -18.69 5.72
N PHE A 321 9.49 -18.97 7.01
CA PHE A 321 8.35 -18.97 7.91
C PHE A 321 7.66 -17.60 7.93
N PHE A 322 8.38 -16.55 8.29
CA PHE A 322 7.80 -15.22 8.45
C PHE A 322 7.23 -14.65 7.14
N VAL A 323 7.97 -14.79 6.03
CA VAL A 323 7.50 -14.34 4.73
C VAL A 323 6.25 -15.09 4.29
N SER A 324 6.19 -16.39 4.54
CA SER A 324 4.99 -17.18 4.22
C SER A 324 3.78 -16.73 5.03
N LEU A 325 3.97 -16.47 6.31
CA LEU A 325 2.93 -15.92 7.19
C LEU A 325 2.45 -14.57 6.70
N LEU A 326 3.37 -13.61 6.48
CA LEU A 326 3.05 -12.27 5.99
C LEU A 326 2.28 -12.31 4.66
N LEU A 327 2.73 -13.13 3.70
CA LEU A 327 2.06 -13.25 2.41
C LEU A 327 0.64 -13.83 2.53
N ASN A 328 0.41 -14.78 3.44
CA ASN A 328 -0.92 -15.30 3.70
C ASN A 328 -1.83 -14.25 4.37
N GLU A 329 -1.29 -13.46 5.30
CA GLU A 329 -2.02 -12.32 5.89
C GLU A 329 -2.40 -11.29 4.80
N ILE A 330 -1.49 -10.99 3.86
CA ILE A 330 -1.77 -10.10 2.73
C ILE A 330 -2.86 -10.69 1.81
N VAL A 331 -2.86 -12.01 1.54
CA VAL A 331 -3.93 -12.67 0.76
C VAL A 331 -5.27 -12.55 1.47
N SER A 332 -5.32 -12.80 2.78
CA SER A 332 -6.54 -12.68 3.58
C SER A 332 -7.07 -11.24 3.58
N TRP A 333 -6.19 -10.25 3.85
CA TRP A 333 -6.54 -8.83 3.80
C TRP A 333 -7.03 -8.41 2.41
N MET A 334 -6.34 -8.83 1.34
CA MET A 334 -6.73 -8.52 -0.04
C MET A 334 -8.17 -8.97 -0.33
N ARG A 335 -8.56 -10.18 0.11
CA ARG A 335 -9.89 -10.74 -0.13
C ARG A 335 -10.99 -10.03 0.64
N SER A 336 -10.70 -9.41 1.78
CA SER A 336 -11.65 -8.56 2.52
C SER A 336 -11.87 -7.19 1.85
N GLN A 337 -11.03 -6.81 0.88
CA GLN A 337 -11.13 -5.51 0.23
C GLN A 337 -12.16 -5.48 -0.90
N ARG A 338 -12.78 -4.32 -1.13
CA ARG A 338 -13.61 -4.09 -2.33
C ARG A 338 -12.74 -4.06 -3.57
N GLY A 339 -13.25 -4.59 -4.70
CA GLY A 339 -12.60 -4.52 -5.99
C GLY A 339 -12.37 -3.08 -6.45
N THR A 340 -11.21 -2.81 -7.08
CA THR A 340 -10.86 -1.51 -7.67
C THR A 340 -9.85 -1.68 -8.78
N SER A 341 -9.84 -0.76 -9.75
CA SER A 341 -8.82 -0.66 -10.80
C SER A 341 -7.68 0.29 -10.45
N THR A 342 -7.80 1.04 -9.36
CA THR A 342 -6.80 2.00 -8.88
C THR A 342 -5.80 1.31 -7.96
N LEU A 343 -4.54 1.77 -7.96
CA LEU A 343 -3.51 1.25 -7.07
C LEU A 343 -3.84 1.63 -5.61
N ARG A 344 -4.32 0.65 -4.84
CA ARG A 344 -4.68 0.80 -3.43
C ARG A 344 -3.46 0.72 -2.51
N ALA A 345 -2.60 -0.27 -2.76
CA ALA A 345 -1.39 -0.52 -1.99
C ALA A 345 -0.35 -1.22 -2.85
N LEU A 346 0.92 -1.17 -2.43
CA LEU A 346 2.02 -1.85 -3.09
C LEU A 346 2.71 -2.81 -2.11
N VAL A 347 2.99 -4.03 -2.57
CA VAL A 347 3.95 -4.95 -1.93
C VAL A 347 5.22 -4.95 -2.78
N TYR A 348 6.29 -4.42 -2.24
CA TYR A 348 7.61 -4.43 -2.85
C TYR A 348 8.45 -5.53 -2.21
N PHE A 349 8.95 -6.47 -2.98
CA PHE A 349 9.81 -7.56 -2.51
C PHE A 349 11.21 -7.39 -3.06
N ASP A 350 12.16 -6.94 -2.22
CA ASP A 350 13.56 -6.89 -2.61
C ASP A 350 14.14 -8.30 -2.60
N GLU A 351 14.86 -8.66 -3.66
CA GLU A 351 15.48 -9.99 -3.83
C GLU A 351 14.54 -11.16 -3.52
N ILE A 352 13.54 -11.37 -4.40
CA ILE A 352 12.56 -12.46 -4.27
C ILE A 352 13.16 -13.87 -4.50
N PHE A 353 14.48 -13.95 -4.80
CA PHE A 353 15.21 -15.18 -4.96
C PHE A 353 15.00 -16.15 -3.77
N GLY A 354 14.71 -17.42 -4.07
CA GLY A 354 14.42 -18.45 -3.07
C GLY A 354 12.94 -18.54 -2.64
N PHE A 355 12.15 -17.46 -2.78
CA PHE A 355 10.74 -17.46 -2.39
C PHE A 355 9.78 -17.84 -3.53
N LEU A 356 10.21 -17.67 -4.79
CA LEU A 356 9.45 -18.03 -6.00
C LEU A 356 10.26 -18.85 -7.00
N PRO A 357 10.84 -20.00 -6.60
CA PRO A 357 11.67 -20.81 -7.50
C PRO A 357 10.83 -21.52 -8.57
N PRO A 358 11.42 -21.86 -9.76
CA PRO A 358 10.69 -22.46 -10.86
C PRO A 358 10.21 -23.90 -10.57
N VAL A 359 10.96 -24.69 -9.84
CA VAL A 359 10.70 -26.13 -9.62
C VAL A 359 10.29 -26.42 -8.19
N ALA A 360 11.04 -25.94 -7.20
CA ALA A 360 10.72 -26.17 -5.77
C ALA A 360 9.40 -25.48 -5.38
N ASN A 361 8.78 -25.96 -4.31
CA ASN A 361 7.49 -25.49 -3.85
C ASN A 361 7.56 -25.05 -2.37
N PRO A 362 8.34 -24.00 -2.04
CA PRO A 362 8.46 -23.51 -0.68
C PRO A 362 7.09 -22.95 -0.19
N PRO A 363 6.85 -22.86 1.13
CA PRO A 363 5.59 -22.35 1.70
C PRO A 363 5.19 -20.94 1.23
N SER A 364 6.16 -20.11 0.83
CA SER A 364 5.93 -18.77 0.28
C SER A 364 5.34 -18.77 -1.14
N LYS A 365 5.56 -19.83 -1.93
CA LYS A 365 5.17 -19.87 -3.34
C LYS A 365 3.66 -19.87 -3.58
N PRO A 366 2.83 -20.68 -2.89
CA PRO A 366 1.37 -20.67 -3.09
C PRO A 366 0.73 -19.29 -2.85
N PRO A 367 0.98 -18.59 -1.75
CA PRO A 367 0.40 -17.25 -1.55
C PRO A 367 0.92 -16.22 -2.57
N LEU A 368 2.19 -16.28 -2.99
CA LEU A 368 2.71 -15.41 -4.06
C LEU A 368 1.99 -15.66 -5.40
N LEU A 369 1.76 -16.92 -5.77
CA LEU A 369 1.00 -17.26 -6.98
C LEU A 369 -0.44 -16.77 -6.91
N THR A 370 -1.07 -16.82 -5.74
CA THR A 370 -2.41 -16.29 -5.51
C THR A 370 -2.42 -14.78 -5.69
N LEU A 371 -1.50 -14.06 -5.06
CA LEU A 371 -1.35 -12.61 -5.21
C LEU A 371 -1.14 -12.20 -6.67
N LEU A 372 -0.19 -12.81 -7.38
CA LEU A 372 0.10 -12.50 -8.79
C LEU A 372 -1.08 -12.80 -9.74
N LYS A 373 -2.05 -13.62 -9.33
CA LYS A 373 -3.24 -13.92 -10.14
C LYS A 373 -4.46 -13.08 -9.77
N GLN A 374 -4.64 -12.76 -8.51
CA GLN A 374 -5.91 -12.20 -7.98
C GLN A 374 -5.78 -10.74 -7.54
N ALA A 375 -4.60 -10.27 -7.11
CA ALA A 375 -4.44 -9.00 -6.44
C ALA A 375 -4.78 -7.79 -7.33
N ARG A 376 -4.65 -7.91 -8.65
CA ARG A 376 -5.07 -6.90 -9.62
C ARG A 376 -6.52 -6.43 -9.40
N ALA A 377 -7.44 -7.37 -9.16
CA ALA A 377 -8.86 -7.06 -9.00
C ALA A 377 -9.15 -6.20 -7.75
N PHE A 378 -8.23 -6.18 -6.79
CA PHE A 378 -8.35 -5.46 -5.52
C PHE A 378 -7.45 -4.22 -5.44
N GLY A 379 -6.77 -3.87 -6.53
CA GLY A 379 -5.87 -2.72 -6.59
C GLY A 379 -4.55 -2.92 -5.84
N LEU A 380 -4.14 -4.15 -5.56
CA LEU A 380 -2.89 -4.46 -4.89
C LEU A 380 -1.80 -4.76 -5.92
N GLY A 381 -0.80 -3.87 -6.02
CA GLY A 381 0.37 -4.06 -6.86
C GLY A 381 1.42 -4.93 -6.17
N ILE A 382 2.10 -5.80 -6.94
CA ILE A 382 3.25 -6.58 -6.48
C ILE A 382 4.45 -6.22 -7.35
N VAL A 383 5.53 -5.77 -6.75
CA VAL A 383 6.80 -5.52 -7.46
C VAL A 383 7.86 -6.45 -6.90
N ALA A 384 8.37 -7.33 -7.74
CA ALA A 384 9.40 -8.31 -7.41
C ALA A 384 10.76 -7.87 -7.99
N ALA A 385 11.74 -7.61 -7.11
CA ALA A 385 13.10 -7.30 -7.53
C ALA A 385 14.00 -8.54 -7.42
N THR A 386 14.94 -8.72 -8.37
CA THR A 386 15.90 -9.82 -8.34
C THR A 386 17.21 -9.49 -9.04
N GLN A 387 18.29 -10.09 -8.58
CA GLN A 387 19.59 -10.13 -9.26
C GLN A 387 19.75 -11.37 -10.15
N ASN A 388 19.01 -12.44 -9.85
CA ASN A 388 19.10 -13.73 -10.52
C ASN A 388 17.80 -14.09 -11.24
N PRO A 389 17.51 -13.49 -12.39
CA PRO A 389 16.26 -13.75 -13.11
C PRO A 389 16.09 -15.23 -13.52
N VAL A 390 17.17 -15.99 -13.73
CA VAL A 390 17.09 -17.41 -14.11
C VAL A 390 16.39 -18.28 -13.08
N ASP A 391 16.49 -17.92 -11.80
CA ASP A 391 16.01 -18.72 -10.67
C ASP A 391 14.57 -18.38 -10.26
N LEU A 392 13.83 -17.66 -11.10
CA LEU A 392 12.43 -17.30 -10.87
C LEU A 392 11.46 -18.16 -11.69
N ASP A 393 10.26 -18.32 -11.14
CA ASP A 393 9.14 -18.94 -11.87
C ASP A 393 8.51 -17.95 -12.85
N TYR A 394 8.98 -17.98 -14.09
CA TYR A 394 8.50 -17.09 -15.16
C TYR A 394 7.04 -17.31 -15.55
N LYS A 395 6.49 -18.52 -15.32
CA LYS A 395 5.05 -18.75 -15.52
C LYS A 395 4.22 -17.95 -14.52
N ALA A 396 4.74 -17.76 -13.31
CA ALA A 396 4.13 -16.88 -12.33
C ALA A 396 4.26 -15.41 -12.75
N LEU A 397 5.44 -15.02 -13.21
CA LEU A 397 5.76 -13.65 -13.61
C LEU A 397 5.19 -13.24 -14.98
N SER A 398 4.68 -14.17 -15.79
CA SER A 398 3.98 -13.84 -17.05
C SER A 398 2.72 -13.00 -16.83
N ASN A 399 2.23 -12.92 -15.58
CA ASN A 399 1.14 -12.02 -15.19
C ASN A 399 1.62 -10.58 -14.90
N ALA A 400 2.95 -10.35 -14.82
CA ALA A 400 3.48 -9.01 -14.59
C ALA A 400 3.42 -8.17 -15.87
N GLY A 401 2.68 -7.06 -15.82
CA GLY A 401 2.50 -6.14 -16.94
C GLY A 401 3.68 -5.20 -17.15
N THR A 402 4.50 -4.97 -16.10
CA THR A 402 5.61 -4.01 -16.13
C THR A 402 6.94 -4.69 -15.83
N TRP A 403 7.93 -4.48 -16.70
CA TRP A 403 9.28 -4.97 -16.54
C TRP A 403 10.28 -3.84 -16.63
N MET A 404 11.12 -3.69 -15.61
CA MET A 404 12.20 -2.70 -15.53
C MET A 404 13.53 -3.46 -15.50
N LEU A 405 14.19 -3.53 -16.63
CA LEU A 405 15.36 -4.39 -16.86
C LEU A 405 16.64 -3.55 -16.89
N GLY A 406 17.48 -3.72 -15.90
CA GLY A 406 18.81 -3.18 -15.85
C GLY A 406 19.84 -4.13 -16.52
N ARG A 407 21.12 -3.77 -16.47
CA ARG A 407 22.18 -4.59 -16.99
C ARG A 407 22.13 -5.99 -16.38
N LEU A 408 22.18 -7.03 -17.22
CA LEU A 408 22.22 -8.44 -16.83
C LEU A 408 23.65 -9.00 -16.89
N GLN A 409 23.92 -10.06 -16.12
CA GLN A 409 25.28 -10.58 -15.95
C GLN A 409 25.66 -11.56 -17.04
N THR A 410 24.74 -12.42 -17.47
CA THR A 410 25.01 -13.51 -18.41
C THR A 410 24.03 -13.50 -19.59
N GLU A 411 24.43 -14.09 -20.72
CA GLU A 411 23.55 -14.31 -21.87
C GLU A 411 22.37 -15.25 -21.51
N ARG A 412 22.56 -16.15 -20.54
CA ARG A 412 21.49 -17.02 -20.04
C ARG A 412 20.41 -16.23 -19.28
N ASP A 413 20.82 -15.25 -18.47
CA ASP A 413 19.88 -14.34 -17.78
C ASP A 413 19.07 -13.55 -18.80
N LYS A 414 19.77 -13.05 -19.84
CA LYS A 414 19.14 -12.26 -20.88
C LYS A 414 18.13 -13.10 -21.70
N ALA A 415 18.53 -14.30 -22.13
CA ALA A 415 17.63 -15.20 -22.85
C ALA A 415 16.39 -15.54 -22.03
N ARG A 416 16.57 -15.79 -20.72
CA ARG A 416 15.48 -16.14 -19.83
C ARG A 416 14.50 -14.98 -19.59
N VAL A 417 15.01 -13.76 -19.47
CA VAL A 417 14.18 -12.54 -19.36
C VAL A 417 13.39 -12.32 -20.65
N LEU A 418 14.03 -12.50 -21.80
CA LEU A 418 13.36 -12.38 -23.10
C LEU A 418 12.22 -13.41 -23.26
N ASP A 419 12.41 -14.64 -22.80
CA ASP A 419 11.34 -15.67 -22.77
C ASP A 419 10.16 -15.24 -21.88
N GLY A 420 10.46 -14.61 -20.74
CA GLY A 420 9.44 -14.07 -19.84
C GLY A 420 8.64 -12.92 -20.46
N LEU A 421 9.33 -11.98 -21.10
CA LEU A 421 8.71 -10.84 -21.81
C LEU A 421 7.85 -11.29 -22.99
N GLU A 422 8.32 -12.26 -23.76
CA GLU A 422 7.58 -12.83 -24.88
C GLU A 422 6.27 -13.48 -24.38
N GLY A 423 6.33 -14.21 -23.26
CA GLY A 423 5.15 -14.77 -22.59
C GLY A 423 4.16 -13.70 -22.13
N ALA A 424 4.62 -12.63 -21.49
CA ALA A 424 3.80 -11.52 -21.02
C ALA A 424 3.16 -10.75 -22.18
N SER A 425 3.93 -10.43 -23.22
CA SER A 425 3.46 -9.72 -24.43
C SER A 425 2.46 -10.55 -25.23
N GLY A 426 2.67 -11.87 -25.35
CA GLY A 426 1.75 -12.79 -26.03
C GLY A 426 0.39 -12.86 -25.33
N THR A 427 0.35 -12.79 -24.01
CA THR A 427 -0.89 -12.74 -23.22
C THR A 427 -1.64 -11.42 -23.45
N ALA A 428 -0.91 -10.31 -23.65
CA ALA A 428 -1.48 -8.97 -23.88
C ALA A 428 -1.81 -8.70 -25.38
N GLY A 429 -1.42 -9.59 -26.33
CA GLY A 429 -1.64 -9.38 -27.76
C GLY A 429 -0.74 -8.29 -28.37
N ALA A 430 0.35 -7.91 -27.69
CA ALA A 430 1.30 -6.90 -28.16
C ALA A 430 2.35 -7.51 -29.11
N SER A 431 2.85 -6.73 -30.07
CA SER A 431 3.97 -7.15 -30.92
C SER A 431 5.28 -7.12 -30.13
N PHE A 432 6.03 -8.21 -30.14
CA PHE A 432 7.30 -8.35 -29.45
C PHE A 432 8.45 -8.52 -30.43
N ASP A 433 9.38 -7.56 -30.48
CA ASP A 433 10.60 -7.67 -31.26
C ASP A 433 11.78 -8.10 -30.35
N ARG A 434 12.04 -9.41 -30.34
CA ARG A 434 13.09 -10.01 -29.51
C ARG A 434 14.50 -9.46 -29.86
N ALA A 435 14.76 -9.21 -31.15
CA ALA A 435 16.09 -8.75 -31.57
C ALA A 435 16.35 -7.29 -31.18
N GLU A 436 15.34 -6.44 -31.24
CA GLU A 436 15.42 -5.06 -30.77
C GLU A 436 15.67 -5.01 -29.27
N ILE A 437 14.90 -5.73 -28.47
CA ILE A 437 15.03 -5.77 -27.01
C ILE A 437 16.39 -6.34 -26.59
N ASP A 438 16.86 -7.41 -27.25
CA ASP A 438 18.18 -8.00 -26.99
C ASP A 438 19.31 -6.98 -27.22
N ARG A 439 19.24 -6.21 -28.28
CA ARG A 439 20.18 -5.14 -28.58
C ARG A 439 20.15 -4.04 -27.50
N LEU A 440 18.95 -3.60 -27.12
CA LEU A 440 18.78 -2.56 -26.09
C LEU A 440 19.32 -3.02 -24.73
N LEU A 441 19.01 -4.23 -24.29
CA LEU A 441 19.53 -4.81 -23.04
C LEU A 441 21.07 -4.89 -23.02
N SER A 442 21.69 -5.17 -24.18
CA SER A 442 23.15 -5.25 -24.30
C SER A 442 23.84 -3.89 -24.18
N SER A 443 23.13 -2.79 -24.45
CA SER A 443 23.66 -1.42 -24.44
C SER A 443 23.58 -0.74 -23.05
N LEU A 444 22.90 -1.36 -22.07
CA LEU A 444 22.61 -0.74 -20.78
C LEU A 444 23.85 -0.48 -19.92
N GLY A 445 23.99 0.76 -19.47
CA GLY A 445 24.97 1.21 -18.50
C GLY A 445 24.49 1.11 -17.04
N LYS A 446 25.26 1.69 -16.11
CA LYS A 446 24.90 1.82 -14.70
C LYS A 446 23.73 2.80 -14.57
N ARG A 447 22.72 2.44 -13.77
CA ARG A 447 21.47 3.21 -13.53
C ARG A 447 20.61 3.40 -14.79
N GLN A 448 20.87 2.64 -15.85
CA GLN A 448 20.05 2.62 -17.05
C GLN A 448 19.19 1.36 -17.06
N PHE A 449 17.93 1.56 -17.43
CA PHE A 449 16.93 0.48 -17.45
C PHE A 449 16.11 0.55 -18.73
N LEU A 450 15.68 -0.61 -19.18
CA LEU A 450 14.65 -0.78 -20.19
C LEU A 450 13.31 -0.97 -19.47
N LEU A 451 12.38 -0.04 -19.66
CA LEU A 451 10.99 -0.18 -19.24
C LEU A 451 10.21 -0.84 -20.38
N HIS A 452 9.64 -2.00 -20.11
CA HIS A 452 8.66 -2.64 -20.97
C HIS A 452 7.34 -2.73 -20.21
N ASN A 453 6.32 -2.01 -20.71
CA ASN A 453 4.99 -1.95 -20.14
C ASN A 453 4.00 -2.51 -21.19
N VAL A 454 3.24 -3.54 -20.85
CA VAL A 454 2.28 -4.16 -21.79
C VAL A 454 1.15 -3.22 -22.24
N HIS A 455 0.97 -2.10 -21.53
CA HIS A 455 0.03 -1.03 -21.89
C HIS A 455 0.62 -0.03 -22.89
N GLU A 456 1.94 -0.05 -23.12
CA GLU A 456 2.65 0.81 -24.04
C GLU A 456 3.09 0.04 -25.29
N ARG A 457 3.19 0.75 -26.42
CA ARG A 457 3.51 0.12 -27.72
C ARG A 457 5.00 -0.17 -27.91
N HIS A 458 5.85 0.60 -27.25
CA HIS A 458 7.32 0.52 -27.42
C HIS A 458 8.00 0.53 -26.05
N PRO A 459 9.07 -0.26 -25.89
CA PRO A 459 9.89 -0.20 -24.70
C PRO A 459 10.62 1.14 -24.62
N THR A 460 10.79 1.68 -23.41
CA THR A 460 11.43 2.95 -23.17
C THR A 460 12.74 2.76 -22.41
N LEU A 461 13.85 3.30 -22.96
CA LEU A 461 15.12 3.37 -22.23
C LEU A 461 15.13 4.59 -21.32
N PHE A 462 15.57 4.41 -20.07
CA PHE A 462 15.66 5.53 -19.13
C PHE A 462 16.81 5.40 -18.15
N GLU A 463 17.23 6.54 -17.62
CA GLU A 463 18.16 6.64 -16.50
C GLU A 463 17.37 7.00 -15.24
N THR A 464 17.59 6.25 -14.14
CA THR A 464 16.88 6.48 -12.86
C THR A 464 17.27 7.80 -12.24
N ARG A 465 16.25 8.53 -11.69
CA ARG A 465 16.49 9.75 -10.92
C ARG A 465 17.32 9.50 -9.64
N TRP A 466 17.83 10.57 -9.06
CA TRP A 466 18.41 10.51 -7.73
C TRP A 466 17.32 10.30 -6.69
N THR A 467 17.56 9.42 -5.72
CA THR A 467 16.60 9.14 -4.64
C THR A 467 16.53 10.31 -3.65
N LEU A 468 15.36 10.53 -3.06
CA LEU A 468 15.15 11.51 -2.01
C LEU A 468 15.80 11.06 -0.70
N SER A 469 15.73 9.76 -0.42
CA SER A 469 16.33 9.12 0.73
C SER A 469 17.84 8.94 0.55
N TYR A 470 18.61 9.16 1.61
CA TYR A 470 20.06 8.99 1.59
C TYR A 470 20.44 7.50 1.55
N LEU A 471 21.12 7.06 0.49
CA LEU A 471 21.56 5.68 0.33
C LEU A 471 22.93 5.47 0.97
N ARG A 472 22.93 5.15 2.24
CA ARG A 472 24.15 4.82 2.99
C ARG A 472 24.61 3.37 2.75
N GLY A 473 23.69 2.46 2.43
CA GLY A 473 23.88 1.02 2.38
C GLY A 473 23.16 0.31 3.53
N PRO A 474 23.37 -0.99 3.73
CA PRO A 474 22.68 -1.76 4.76
C PRO A 474 22.86 -1.16 6.15
N LEU A 475 21.76 -1.05 6.90
CA LEU A 475 21.78 -0.52 8.26
C LEU A 475 22.05 -1.64 9.28
N GLY A 476 22.98 -1.38 10.19
CA GLY A 476 23.25 -2.26 11.32
C GLY A 476 22.19 -2.17 12.42
N ARG A 477 22.19 -3.14 13.36
CA ARG A 477 21.21 -3.22 14.45
C ARG A 477 21.13 -1.92 15.28
N ASP A 478 22.27 -1.32 15.62
CA ASP A 478 22.32 -0.08 16.43
C ASP A 478 21.79 1.14 15.65
N GLU A 479 21.95 1.13 14.33
CA GLU A 479 21.45 2.19 13.46
C GLU A 479 19.92 2.10 13.29
N ILE A 480 19.40 0.88 13.12
CA ILE A 480 17.96 0.64 13.11
C ILE A 480 17.34 1.09 14.44
N LYS A 481 17.97 0.72 15.57
CA LYS A 481 17.51 1.13 16.91
C LYS A 481 17.47 2.66 17.04
N ARG A 482 18.51 3.35 16.58
CA ARG A 482 18.55 4.83 16.57
C ARG A 482 17.43 5.46 15.73
N LEU A 483 17.01 4.83 14.65
CA LEU A 483 15.89 5.30 13.81
C LEU A 483 14.52 5.12 14.46
N THR A 484 14.40 4.13 15.35
CA THR A 484 13.14 3.78 16.02
C THR A 484 12.99 4.37 17.41
N GLU A 485 14.09 4.78 18.03
CA GLU A 485 14.05 5.54 19.29
C GLU A 485 13.39 6.90 19.00
N VAL A 486 12.15 7.05 19.45
CA VAL A 486 11.49 8.37 19.51
C VAL A 486 12.34 9.22 20.47
N PRO A 487 12.78 10.45 20.08
CA PRO A 487 13.40 11.34 21.05
C PRO A 487 12.41 11.50 22.21
N GLU A 488 12.83 11.15 23.44
CA GLU A 488 12.05 11.50 24.61
C GLU A 488 11.82 13.00 24.55
N VAL A 489 10.57 13.39 24.32
CA VAL A 489 10.16 14.79 24.45
C VAL A 489 10.50 15.14 25.91
N PRO A 490 11.36 16.14 26.17
CA PRO A 490 11.63 16.53 27.56
C PRO A 490 10.29 16.80 28.21
N VAL A 491 9.96 16.07 29.27
CA VAL A 491 8.77 16.30 30.07
C VAL A 491 8.86 17.74 30.57
N VAL A 492 8.08 18.62 29.94
CA VAL A 492 7.92 19.99 30.49
C VAL A 492 7.17 19.82 31.77
N PRO A 493 7.77 20.14 32.94
CA PRO A 493 7.08 20.01 34.20
C PRO A 493 5.90 20.98 34.21
N GLY A 494 4.69 20.48 34.22
CA GLY A 494 3.48 21.29 34.37
C GLY A 494 2.27 21.02 33.49
N VAL A 495 2.32 20.04 32.59
CA VAL A 495 1.10 19.58 31.91
C VAL A 495 0.65 18.27 32.57
N PRO A 496 -0.57 18.16 33.13
CA PRO A 496 -1.05 16.90 33.68
C PRO A 496 -1.12 15.87 32.58
N GLU A 497 -0.41 14.77 32.75
CA GLU A 497 -0.62 13.55 31.93
C GLU A 497 -2.10 13.19 31.93
N VAL A 498 -2.71 13.15 30.78
CA VAL A 498 -3.95 12.42 30.60
C VAL A 498 -3.56 10.95 30.59
N SER A 499 -3.40 10.41 31.78
CA SER A 499 -3.27 8.98 32.01
C SER A 499 -4.44 8.27 31.34
N SER A 500 -4.11 7.36 30.44
CA SER A 500 -4.99 6.22 30.12
C SER A 500 -5.51 5.68 31.45
N ARG A 501 -6.81 5.82 31.63
CA ARG A 501 -7.49 5.36 32.85
C ARG A 501 -7.31 3.86 32.99
N VAL A 502 -6.33 3.49 33.80
CA VAL A 502 -6.39 2.21 34.51
C VAL A 502 -7.62 2.31 35.40
N VAL A 503 -8.58 1.45 35.17
CA VAL A 503 -9.77 1.28 35.99
C VAL A 503 -9.29 1.12 37.43
N PRO A 504 -9.65 2.00 38.37
CA PRO A 504 -9.30 1.77 39.78
C PRO A 504 -10.15 0.61 40.28
N ARG A 505 -9.50 -0.48 40.64
CA ARG A 505 -10.07 -1.50 41.51
C ARG A 505 -10.50 -0.81 42.77
N LEU A 506 -11.78 -0.68 43.01
CA LEU A 506 -12.35 -0.15 44.22
C LEU A 506 -11.94 -1.06 45.40
N GLU A 507 -10.97 -0.60 46.17
CA GLU A 507 -10.76 -1.18 47.51
C GLU A 507 -11.94 -0.78 48.41
N PRO A 508 -12.46 -1.70 49.22
CA PRO A 508 -13.58 -1.41 50.08
C PRO A 508 -13.11 -0.45 51.21
N THR A 509 -13.64 0.77 51.22
CA THR A 509 -13.49 1.70 52.32
C THR A 509 -14.20 1.10 53.53
N SER A 510 -13.40 0.75 54.55
CA SER A 510 -13.88 0.39 55.89
C SER A 510 -14.58 1.59 56.56
N GLY A 511 -15.88 1.52 56.65
CA GLY A 511 -16.62 2.57 57.38
C GLY A 511 -18.09 2.16 57.65
N THR A 512 -18.32 1.78 58.86
CA THR A 512 -19.55 1.59 59.61
C THR A 512 -20.23 0.21 59.54
N SER A 513 -20.19 -0.44 60.73
CA SER A 513 -20.89 -1.63 61.11
C SER A 513 -22.40 -1.51 60.87
N GLY A 514 -22.88 -2.06 59.72
CA GLY A 514 -24.25 -2.44 59.48
C GLY A 514 -24.37 -3.93 59.67
N THR A 515 -25.41 -4.37 60.37
CA THR A 515 -25.78 -5.72 60.72
C THR A 515 -25.58 -6.69 59.58
N PRO A 516 -25.07 -7.93 59.79
CA PRO A 516 -24.86 -8.92 58.71
C PRO A 516 -26.19 -9.26 58.06
N GLY A 517 -26.27 -9.01 56.73
CA GLY A 517 -27.36 -9.44 55.90
C GLY A 517 -27.46 -10.95 55.88
N THR A 518 -28.64 -11.49 56.06
CA THR A 518 -28.96 -12.91 56.04
C THR A 518 -28.55 -13.52 54.68
N SER A 519 -27.58 -14.43 54.70
CA SER A 519 -27.16 -15.23 53.56
C SER A 519 -28.34 -15.99 52.96
N GLY A 520 -28.57 -15.88 51.65
CA GLY A 520 -29.19 -16.92 50.84
C GLY A 520 -30.70 -16.80 50.56
N THR A 521 -31.36 -15.66 50.78
CA THR A 521 -32.77 -15.50 50.34
C THR A 521 -32.84 -14.44 49.23
N THR A 522 -33.40 -14.81 48.07
CA THR A 522 -33.74 -13.89 46.99
C THR A 522 -34.57 -12.72 47.55
N PRO A 523 -34.25 -11.45 47.28
CA PRO A 523 -35.06 -10.33 47.75
C PRO A 523 -36.49 -10.43 47.22
N ILE A 524 -37.47 -10.48 48.15
CA ILE A 524 -38.90 -10.50 47.82
C ILE A 524 -39.35 -9.07 47.52
N LEU A 525 -39.72 -8.83 46.26
CA LEU A 525 -40.17 -7.53 45.76
C LEU A 525 -41.68 -7.56 45.45
N ASP A 526 -42.24 -6.38 45.31
CA ASP A 526 -43.57 -6.23 44.75
C ASP A 526 -43.67 -6.89 43.36
N PRO A 527 -44.65 -7.73 43.08
CA PRO A 527 -44.82 -8.41 41.78
C PRO A 527 -44.88 -7.47 40.57
N ALA A 528 -45.11 -6.18 40.79
CA ALA A 528 -45.09 -5.16 39.74
C ALA A 528 -43.68 -4.66 39.41
N ILE A 529 -42.61 -5.14 40.04
CA ILE A 529 -41.20 -4.82 39.75
C ILE A 529 -40.59 -6.01 39.04
N ASP A 530 -40.29 -5.81 37.75
CA ASP A 530 -39.47 -6.77 36.98
C ASP A 530 -38.06 -6.77 37.52
N GLN A 531 -37.58 -7.96 37.91
CA GLN A 531 -36.20 -8.17 38.36
C GLN A 531 -35.54 -9.29 37.52
N PHE A 532 -34.27 -9.07 37.21
CA PHE A 532 -33.46 -9.99 36.43
C PHE A 532 -32.09 -10.19 37.08
N PHE A 533 -31.43 -11.29 36.74
CA PHE A 533 -30.13 -11.70 37.28
C PHE A 533 -29.18 -11.99 36.12
N VAL A 534 -28.00 -11.38 36.16
CA VAL A 534 -26.91 -11.68 35.23
C VAL A 534 -26.28 -13.01 35.65
N PRO A 535 -26.13 -13.99 34.76
CA PRO A 535 -25.50 -15.27 35.12
C PRO A 535 -24.03 -15.10 35.52
N GLY A 536 -23.51 -15.96 36.40
CA GLY A 536 -22.08 -16.15 36.61
C GLY A 536 -21.49 -15.60 37.92
N GLY A 537 -22.29 -14.99 38.82
CA GLY A 537 -21.79 -14.43 40.08
C GLY A 537 -22.24 -15.21 41.35
N GLN A 538 -21.61 -14.91 42.49
CA GLN A 538 -22.02 -15.35 43.82
C GLN A 538 -22.49 -14.19 44.69
N GLU A 539 -21.96 -12.98 44.46
CA GLU A 539 -22.38 -11.74 45.18
C GLU A 539 -23.01 -10.79 44.15
N TYR A 540 -24.19 -10.28 44.42
CA TYR A 540 -24.95 -9.48 43.49
C TYR A 540 -25.29 -8.09 44.06
N VAL A 541 -25.10 -7.07 43.20
CA VAL A 541 -25.41 -5.67 43.49
C VAL A 541 -26.63 -5.23 42.67
N PRO A 542 -27.60 -4.53 43.28
CA PRO A 542 -28.78 -4.05 42.58
C PRO A 542 -28.47 -2.81 41.73
N MET A 543 -28.71 -2.90 40.42
CA MET A 543 -28.59 -1.79 39.48
C MET A 543 -29.90 -1.57 38.72
N LEU A 544 -30.12 -0.41 38.17
CA LEU A 544 -31.22 -0.16 37.24
C LEU A 544 -30.73 -0.37 35.82
N MET A 545 -31.37 -1.22 35.08
CA MET A 545 -31.15 -1.43 33.65
C MET A 545 -32.18 -0.65 32.83
N GLY A 546 -31.74 -0.01 31.75
CA GLY A 546 -32.60 0.58 30.73
C GLY A 546 -32.22 0.07 29.35
N ALA A 547 -33.19 -0.55 28.67
CA ALA A 547 -33.02 -1.01 27.30
C ALA A 547 -33.98 -0.22 26.37
N ALA A 548 -33.44 0.32 25.27
CA ALA A 548 -34.22 1.10 24.32
C ALA A 548 -33.77 0.85 22.88
N ARG A 549 -34.71 0.92 21.95
CA ARG A 549 -34.47 1.00 20.52
C ARG A 549 -34.57 2.45 20.09
N ILE A 550 -33.49 2.97 19.49
CA ILE A 550 -33.34 4.38 19.12
C ILE A 550 -33.23 4.49 17.60
N SER A 551 -34.13 5.22 16.97
CA SER A 551 -34.15 5.41 15.52
C SER A 551 -33.63 6.81 15.15
N TYR A 552 -32.73 6.83 14.21
CA TYR A 552 -32.11 8.02 13.63
C TYR A 552 -32.54 8.11 12.17
N ALA A 553 -32.96 9.29 11.73
CA ALA A 553 -33.30 9.51 10.32
C ALA A 553 -32.97 10.94 9.93
N ASP A 554 -32.14 11.09 8.91
CA ASP A 554 -31.85 12.36 8.25
C ASP A 554 -31.84 12.16 6.74
N SER A 555 -32.90 12.65 6.06
CA SER A 555 -33.04 12.48 4.60
C SER A 555 -32.00 13.27 3.79
N LYS A 556 -31.39 14.33 4.36
CA LYS A 556 -30.33 15.09 3.68
C LYS A 556 -29.00 14.36 3.71
N LEU A 557 -28.79 13.55 4.75
CA LEU A 557 -27.58 12.74 4.91
C LEU A 557 -27.76 11.31 4.39
N GLY A 558 -28.99 10.94 3.99
CA GLY A 558 -29.32 9.57 3.56
C GLY A 558 -29.26 8.55 4.71
N LEU A 559 -29.37 9.01 5.97
CA LEU A 559 -29.28 8.17 7.15
C LEU A 559 -30.68 7.71 7.57
N ASP A 560 -30.86 6.39 7.72
CA ASP A 560 -32.02 5.77 8.37
C ASP A 560 -31.53 4.53 9.11
N GLU A 561 -31.28 4.68 10.40
CA GLU A 561 -30.66 3.66 11.25
C GLU A 561 -31.40 3.49 12.56
N THR A 562 -31.38 2.28 13.08
CA THR A 562 -31.98 1.97 14.38
C THR A 562 -30.98 1.19 15.23
N ARG A 563 -30.74 1.68 16.45
CA ARG A 563 -29.81 1.06 17.40
C ARG A 563 -30.53 0.57 18.62
N GLU A 564 -30.08 -0.56 19.15
CA GLU A 564 -30.46 -1.05 20.47
C GLU A 564 -29.39 -0.62 21.46
N VAL A 565 -29.81 -0.05 22.59
CA VAL A 565 -28.93 0.42 23.63
C VAL A 565 -29.40 -0.18 24.95
N THR A 566 -28.51 -0.89 25.64
CA THR A 566 -28.73 -1.44 26.97
C THR A 566 -27.73 -0.82 27.93
N LEU A 567 -28.21 -0.09 28.93
CA LEU A 567 -27.39 0.63 29.90
C LEU A 567 -27.76 0.20 31.32
N VAL A 568 -26.76 0.27 32.22
CA VAL A 568 -26.95 0.03 33.66
C VAL A 568 -26.48 1.23 34.47
N THR A 569 -27.19 1.56 35.53
CA THR A 569 -26.85 2.66 36.44
C THR A 569 -27.10 2.26 37.90
N PRO A 570 -26.25 2.71 38.85
CA PRO A 570 -26.44 2.40 40.25
C PRO A 570 -27.68 3.08 40.82
N ILE A 571 -28.40 2.38 41.73
CA ILE A 571 -29.51 2.97 42.45
C ILE A 571 -29.00 3.45 43.82
N LYS A 572 -29.08 4.73 44.10
CA LYS A 572 -28.53 5.38 45.29
C LYS A 572 -29.62 5.66 46.35
N ASN A 573 -29.26 5.60 47.63
CA ASN A 573 -30.10 6.08 48.74
C ASN A 573 -29.90 7.63 48.93
N ALA A 574 -30.31 8.39 47.91
CA ALA A 574 -30.17 9.87 47.86
C ALA A 574 -31.47 10.51 47.37
N ALA A 575 -31.55 11.86 47.45
CA ALA A 575 -32.71 12.60 46.94
C ALA A 575 -33.01 12.31 45.43
N VAL A 576 -31.95 12.15 44.65
CA VAL A 576 -31.98 11.64 43.27
C VAL A 576 -31.44 10.22 43.32
N ALA A 577 -32.36 9.23 43.25
CA ALA A 577 -31.99 7.82 43.43
C ALA A 577 -31.30 7.23 42.19
N VAL A 578 -31.61 7.74 41.00
CA VAL A 578 -31.08 7.26 39.70
C VAL A 578 -30.64 8.48 38.89
N ASN A 579 -29.44 8.41 38.32
CA ASN A 579 -28.90 9.39 37.40
C ASN A 579 -28.42 8.70 36.13
N TRP A 580 -29.09 8.93 34.98
CA TRP A 580 -28.75 8.33 33.71
C TRP A 580 -27.44 8.88 33.10
N ASP A 581 -26.93 10.04 33.59
CA ASP A 581 -25.60 10.53 33.15
C ASP A 581 -24.45 9.67 33.72
N GLU A 582 -24.74 8.83 34.74
CA GLU A 582 -23.79 7.90 35.31
C GLU A 582 -23.99 6.46 34.73
N ALA A 583 -24.88 6.30 33.73
CA ALA A 583 -25.16 5.00 33.16
C ALA A 583 -24.00 4.55 32.25
N GLU A 584 -23.67 3.28 32.36
CA GLU A 584 -22.63 2.61 31.55
C GLU A 584 -23.27 1.57 30.62
N PRO A 585 -22.66 1.26 29.47
CA PRO A 585 -23.10 0.14 28.64
C PRO A 585 -23.11 -1.17 29.42
N ALA A 586 -24.15 -1.98 29.23
CA ALA A 586 -24.20 -3.28 29.86
C ALA A 586 -23.28 -4.27 29.12
N ASP A 587 -22.55 -5.08 29.88
CA ASP A 587 -21.67 -6.14 29.34
C ASP A 587 -22.44 -7.44 29.07
N PHE A 588 -23.78 -7.37 28.97
CA PHE A 588 -24.67 -8.52 28.77
C PHE A 588 -25.86 -8.11 27.88
N GLU A 589 -26.46 -9.07 27.19
CA GLU A 589 -27.69 -8.86 26.44
C GLU A 589 -28.94 -9.10 27.29
N VAL A 590 -30.04 -8.43 26.95
CA VAL A 590 -31.32 -8.60 27.66
C VAL A 590 -31.80 -10.05 27.59
N ASN A 591 -31.50 -10.79 26.53
CA ASN A 591 -31.87 -12.19 26.34
C ASN A 591 -31.10 -13.17 27.22
N ASP A 592 -29.94 -12.78 27.74
CA ASP A 592 -29.09 -13.61 28.61
C ASP A 592 -29.52 -13.57 30.06
N LEU A 593 -30.41 -12.66 30.40
CA LEU A 593 -30.86 -12.43 31.76
C LEU A 593 -31.83 -13.53 32.28
N SER A 594 -31.56 -14.05 33.47
CA SER A 594 -32.44 -14.99 34.17
C SER A 594 -33.47 -14.26 35.02
N LYS A 595 -34.71 -14.77 35.02
CA LYS A 595 -35.72 -14.33 35.99
C LYS A 595 -35.58 -15.05 37.34
N THR A 596 -34.73 -16.07 37.41
CA THR A 596 -34.54 -16.88 38.61
C THR A 596 -33.18 -16.60 39.21
N ALA A 597 -33.13 -16.30 40.50
CA ALA A 597 -31.88 -16.07 41.23
C ALA A 597 -31.01 -17.36 41.21
N PRO A 598 -29.69 -17.23 41.02
CA PRO A 598 -28.76 -18.35 41.11
C PRO A 598 -28.78 -18.99 42.50
N ALA A 599 -28.67 -20.30 42.58
CA ALA A 599 -28.66 -21.02 43.82
C ALA A 599 -27.42 -20.66 44.67
N GLY A 600 -27.60 -20.27 45.92
CA GLY A 600 -26.51 -19.92 46.84
C GLY A 600 -25.95 -18.49 46.68
N ALA A 601 -26.55 -17.68 45.85
CA ALA A 601 -26.14 -16.29 45.67
C ALA A 601 -26.44 -15.43 46.92
N THR A 602 -25.58 -14.45 47.17
CA THR A 602 -25.74 -13.40 48.20
C THR A 602 -26.06 -12.05 47.52
N PHE A 603 -26.91 -11.27 48.19
CA PHE A 603 -27.44 -10.04 47.63
C PHE A 603 -27.10 -8.83 48.50
N ALA A 604 -26.57 -7.76 47.86
CA ALA A 604 -26.39 -6.51 48.54
C ALA A 604 -27.73 -5.85 48.95
N PRO A 605 -27.75 -4.98 49.97
CA PRO A 605 -28.97 -4.34 50.44
C PRO A 605 -29.66 -3.54 49.34
N LEU A 606 -30.94 -3.78 49.13
CA LEU A 606 -31.72 -3.06 48.13
C LEU A 606 -32.02 -1.64 48.60
N PRO A 607 -31.66 -0.61 47.78
CA PRO A 607 -32.05 0.76 48.04
C PRO A 607 -33.56 0.94 48.17
N SER A 608 -34.01 1.73 49.15
CA SER A 608 -35.45 1.93 49.45
C SER A 608 -36.24 2.48 48.25
N ALA A 609 -35.58 3.18 47.33
CA ALA A 609 -36.19 3.67 46.09
C ALA A 609 -36.53 2.56 45.09
N ALA A 610 -35.73 1.47 45.06
CA ALA A 610 -35.94 0.33 44.18
C ALA A 610 -37.08 -0.59 44.65
N ALA A 611 -37.55 -0.49 45.89
CA ALA A 611 -38.66 -1.22 46.39
C ALA A 611 -40.06 -0.66 46.01
N LYS A 612 -40.11 0.47 45.28
CA LYS A 612 -41.34 1.20 44.95
C LYS A 612 -41.65 1.08 43.45
N PRO A 613 -42.67 0.34 43.02
CA PRO A 613 -43.03 0.16 41.60
C PRO A 613 -43.23 1.46 40.85
N LYS A 614 -43.79 2.48 41.49
CA LYS A 614 -44.03 3.80 40.88
C LYS A 614 -42.74 4.50 40.39
N ASN A 615 -41.60 4.23 41.00
CA ASN A 615 -40.33 4.85 40.59
C ASN A 615 -39.87 4.32 39.22
N PHE A 616 -40.08 3.06 38.90
CA PHE A 616 -39.70 2.49 37.61
C PHE A 616 -40.40 3.19 36.43
N SER A 617 -41.68 3.51 36.55
CA SER A 617 -42.41 4.25 35.53
C SER A 617 -41.89 5.72 35.38
N THR A 618 -41.35 6.32 36.45
CA THR A 618 -40.68 7.64 36.38
C THR A 618 -39.32 7.49 35.73
N TRP A 619 -38.50 6.56 36.17
CA TRP A 619 -37.17 6.29 35.60
C TRP A 619 -37.24 5.91 34.13
N GLN A 620 -38.29 5.21 33.70
CA GLN A 620 -38.56 4.92 32.29
C GLN A 620 -38.76 6.19 31.45
N LYS A 621 -39.53 7.16 31.96
CA LYS A 621 -39.72 8.44 31.26
C LYS A 621 -38.47 9.28 31.26
N ASP A 622 -37.71 9.27 32.36
CA ASP A 622 -36.44 9.98 32.46
C ASP A 622 -35.39 9.37 31.53
N PHE A 623 -35.33 8.03 31.45
CA PHE A 623 -34.50 7.31 30.49
C PHE A 623 -34.80 7.67 29.04
N ALA A 624 -36.10 7.66 28.68
CA ALA A 624 -36.50 8.05 27.32
C ALA A 624 -36.09 9.49 26.97
N ARG A 625 -36.24 10.41 27.92
CA ARG A 625 -35.89 11.82 27.75
C ARG A 625 -34.37 12.00 27.65
N TRP A 626 -33.64 11.36 28.53
CA TRP A 626 -32.19 11.39 28.56
C TRP A 626 -31.62 10.77 27.26
N ALA A 627 -32.07 9.60 26.82
CA ALA A 627 -31.64 8.94 25.59
C ALA A 627 -31.91 9.83 24.37
N ALA A 628 -33.05 10.50 24.29
CA ALA A 628 -33.35 11.43 23.20
C ALA A 628 -32.43 12.65 23.14
N GLN A 629 -31.81 13.03 24.25
CA GLN A 629 -30.93 14.21 24.35
C GLN A 629 -29.45 13.89 24.18
N THR A 630 -29.01 12.74 24.70
CA THR A 630 -27.60 12.37 24.84
C THR A 630 -27.13 11.34 23.84
N GLN A 631 -28.02 10.44 23.42
CA GLN A 631 -27.68 9.41 22.45
C GLN A 631 -27.71 10.00 21.03
N SER A 632 -26.54 10.30 20.49
CA SER A 632 -26.36 10.82 19.14
C SER A 632 -25.36 9.99 18.36
N ILE A 633 -25.51 9.97 17.03
CA ILE A 633 -24.52 9.39 16.12
C ILE A 633 -23.62 10.54 15.65
N GLU A 634 -22.32 10.39 15.82
CA GLU A 634 -21.34 11.28 15.23
C GLU A 634 -20.85 10.70 13.91
N LEU A 635 -20.87 11.54 12.86
CA LEU A 635 -20.39 11.20 11.52
C LEU A 635 -19.30 12.18 11.10
N PHE A 636 -18.36 11.70 10.33
CA PHE A 636 -17.33 12.52 9.68
C PHE A 636 -17.78 12.86 8.26
N LYS A 637 -17.58 14.11 7.85
CA LYS A 637 -17.93 14.59 6.52
C LYS A 637 -16.74 15.27 5.87
N SER A 638 -16.42 14.82 4.65
CA SER A 638 -15.49 15.52 3.75
C SER A 638 -16.20 16.66 3.05
N SER A 639 -15.64 17.86 3.12
CA SER A 639 -16.17 19.03 2.44
C SER A 639 -15.88 18.99 0.93
N ARG A 640 -14.73 18.43 0.54
CA ARG A 640 -14.26 18.40 -0.85
C ARG A 640 -14.84 17.24 -1.65
N ALA A 641 -14.87 16.03 -1.09
CA ALA A 641 -15.44 14.87 -1.77
C ALA A 641 -16.94 14.70 -1.56
N THR A 642 -17.59 15.51 -0.71
CA THR A 642 -19.02 15.40 -0.36
C THR A 642 -19.39 14.01 0.20
N LEU A 643 -18.44 13.30 0.77
CA LEU A 643 -18.61 11.99 1.38
C LEU A 643 -18.90 12.11 2.88
N LEU A 644 -19.65 11.13 3.38
CA LEU A 644 -20.02 11.00 4.79
C LEU A 644 -19.52 9.64 5.31
N SER A 645 -19.09 9.62 6.57
CA SER A 645 -18.74 8.34 7.21
C SER A 645 -19.98 7.47 7.40
N ALA A 646 -19.77 6.17 7.44
CA ALA A 646 -20.78 5.27 7.97
C ALA A 646 -20.94 5.50 9.49
N PRO A 647 -22.09 5.14 10.07
CA PRO A 647 -22.21 5.06 11.52
C PRO A 647 -21.16 4.12 12.11
N ASP A 648 -20.53 4.53 13.21
CA ASP A 648 -19.45 3.82 13.91
C ASP A 648 -18.14 3.65 13.12
N GLU A 649 -18.07 4.19 11.90
CA GLU A 649 -16.82 4.24 11.15
C GLU A 649 -15.83 5.18 11.86
N SER A 650 -14.64 4.66 12.21
CA SER A 650 -13.61 5.48 12.84
C SER A 650 -13.13 6.59 11.89
N GLU A 651 -12.60 7.69 12.45
CA GLU A 651 -11.98 8.75 11.64
C GLU A 651 -10.86 8.19 10.75
N ARG A 652 -10.12 7.20 11.27
CA ARG A 652 -9.07 6.50 10.54
C ARG A 652 -9.62 5.77 9.32
N ASP A 653 -10.66 4.96 9.49
CA ASP A 653 -11.21 4.12 8.42
C ASP A 653 -11.94 4.98 7.38
N PHE A 654 -12.64 6.01 7.83
CA PHE A 654 -13.23 7.00 6.92
C PHE A 654 -12.15 7.70 6.08
N ARG A 655 -11.00 8.06 6.65
CA ARG A 655 -9.88 8.67 5.92
C ARG A 655 -9.29 7.73 4.88
N ILE A 656 -9.12 6.46 5.22
CA ILE A 656 -8.64 5.42 4.29
C ILE A 656 -9.62 5.24 3.13
N ARG A 657 -10.91 5.12 3.41
CA ARG A 657 -11.97 4.99 2.40
C ARG A 657 -12.03 6.22 1.50
N LEU A 658 -12.00 7.41 2.08
CA LEU A 658 -11.98 8.68 1.34
C LEU A 658 -10.80 8.77 0.36
N GLN A 659 -9.59 8.41 0.79
CA GLN A 659 -8.40 8.41 -0.07
C GLN A 659 -8.53 7.42 -1.23
N THR A 660 -9.13 6.25 -0.99
CA THR A 660 -9.36 5.25 -2.04
C THR A 660 -10.38 5.76 -3.07
N GLU A 661 -11.54 6.25 -2.61
CA GLU A 661 -12.59 6.79 -3.50
C GLU A 661 -12.11 8.04 -4.26
N ALA A 662 -11.29 8.89 -3.61
CA ALA A 662 -10.68 10.04 -4.27
C ALA A 662 -9.73 9.62 -5.41
N ARG A 663 -8.91 8.59 -5.19
CA ARG A 663 -8.04 8.04 -6.24
C ARG A 663 -8.85 7.44 -7.40
N GLU A 664 -9.88 6.66 -7.11
CA GLU A 664 -10.77 6.11 -8.15
C GLU A 664 -11.44 7.20 -8.99
N ALA A 665 -11.98 8.23 -8.33
CA ALA A 665 -12.61 9.36 -9.01
C ALA A 665 -11.61 10.16 -9.85
N ARG A 666 -10.40 10.39 -9.34
CA ARG A 666 -9.30 11.01 -10.06
C ARG A 666 -8.94 10.22 -11.32
N ASP A 667 -8.69 8.92 -11.18
CA ASP A 667 -8.25 8.05 -12.29
C ASP A 667 -9.34 7.96 -13.36
N ALA A 668 -10.61 7.88 -12.97
CA ALA A 668 -11.73 7.95 -13.89
C ALA A 668 -11.81 9.32 -14.62
N ALA A 669 -11.54 10.43 -13.92
CA ALA A 669 -11.51 11.75 -14.52
C ALA A 669 -10.34 11.92 -15.49
N LEU A 670 -9.15 11.44 -15.13
CA LEU A 670 -7.96 11.42 -16.00
C LEU A 670 -8.22 10.61 -17.28
N THR A 671 -8.83 9.43 -17.16
CA THR A 671 -9.20 8.58 -18.30
C THR A 671 -10.13 9.32 -19.27
N ARG A 672 -11.17 10.01 -18.75
CA ARG A 672 -12.08 10.80 -19.59
C ARG A 672 -11.37 11.94 -20.33
N VAL A 673 -10.40 12.60 -19.67
CA VAL A 673 -9.59 13.64 -20.32
C VAL A 673 -8.76 13.02 -21.45
N ARG A 674 -8.07 11.91 -21.20
CA ARG A 674 -7.28 11.20 -22.21
C ARG A 674 -8.14 10.77 -23.41
N GLU A 675 -9.31 10.18 -23.18
CA GLU A 675 -10.26 9.77 -24.22
C GLU A 675 -10.74 10.95 -25.07
N LYS A 676 -10.95 12.15 -24.48
CA LYS A 676 -11.31 13.38 -25.21
C LYS A 676 -10.24 13.82 -26.20
N TYR A 677 -8.96 13.61 -25.88
CA TYR A 677 -7.82 14.05 -26.69
C TYR A 677 -7.29 13.01 -27.66
N ALA A 678 -7.38 11.71 -27.32
CA ALA A 678 -6.84 10.60 -28.12
C ALA A 678 -7.23 10.64 -29.62
N PRO A 679 -8.50 10.82 -30.03
CA PRO A 679 -8.86 10.84 -31.43
C PRO A 679 -8.29 12.04 -32.18
N LYS A 680 -8.10 13.18 -31.49
CA LYS A 680 -7.54 14.41 -32.08
C LYS A 680 -6.04 14.24 -32.33
N MET A 681 -5.33 13.65 -31.38
CA MET A 681 -3.90 13.37 -31.49
C MET A 681 -3.63 12.35 -32.61
N THR A 682 -4.38 11.23 -32.64
CA THR A 682 -4.26 10.22 -33.70
C THR A 682 -4.50 10.83 -35.09
N ALA A 683 -5.54 11.66 -35.23
CA ALA A 683 -5.83 12.32 -36.50
C ALA A 683 -4.72 13.29 -36.95
N LEU A 684 -4.06 14.00 -36.02
CA LEU A 684 -2.92 14.86 -36.30
C LEU A 684 -1.67 14.05 -36.66
N GLN A 685 -1.38 12.98 -35.94
CA GLN A 685 -0.26 12.07 -36.22
C GLN A 685 -0.40 11.44 -37.63
N ASP A 686 -1.61 11.01 -38.01
CA ASP A 686 -1.86 10.50 -39.33
C ASP A 686 -1.68 11.56 -40.45
N ARG A 687 -2.02 12.82 -40.15
CA ARG A 687 -1.77 13.94 -41.09
C ARG A 687 -0.28 14.25 -41.20
N ILE A 688 0.45 14.24 -40.10
CA ILE A 688 1.92 14.43 -40.07
C ILE A 688 2.58 13.32 -40.91
N ARG A 689 2.24 12.06 -40.66
CA ARG A 689 2.78 10.93 -41.40
C ARG A 689 2.55 11.05 -42.93
N ARG A 690 1.34 11.43 -43.36
CA ARG A 690 1.04 11.68 -44.76
C ARG A 690 1.80 12.87 -45.32
N ALA A 691 1.97 13.95 -44.56
CA ALA A 691 2.72 15.12 -45.00
C ALA A 691 4.22 14.81 -45.12
N GLU A 692 4.79 14.04 -44.18
CA GLU A 692 6.17 13.55 -44.24
C GLU A 692 6.42 12.67 -45.46
N GLN A 693 5.52 11.71 -45.76
CA GLN A 693 5.59 10.91 -46.98
C GLN A 693 5.56 11.78 -48.25
N THR A 694 4.68 12.78 -48.30
CA THR A 694 4.60 13.72 -49.41
C THR A 694 5.88 14.51 -49.55
N MET A 695 6.45 15.00 -48.43
CA MET A 695 7.72 15.73 -48.42
C MET A 695 8.90 14.87 -48.92
N GLN A 696 8.93 13.59 -48.51
CA GLN A 696 9.95 12.64 -48.98
C GLN A 696 9.85 12.39 -50.48
N VAL A 697 8.66 12.14 -51.03
CA VAL A 697 8.45 11.96 -52.47
C VAL A 697 8.88 13.21 -53.24
N GLN A 698 8.53 14.42 -52.75
CA GLN A 698 8.93 15.66 -53.41
C GLN A 698 10.43 15.88 -53.31
N SER A 699 11.09 15.52 -52.23
CA SER A 699 12.55 15.58 -52.07
C SER A 699 13.27 14.64 -53.05
N GLU A 700 12.75 13.43 -53.22
CA GLU A 700 13.29 12.45 -54.21
C GLU A 700 13.09 12.93 -55.64
N GLN A 701 11.94 13.55 -55.97
CA GLN A 701 11.68 14.17 -57.27
C GLN A 701 12.63 15.37 -57.53
N ALA A 702 12.83 16.24 -56.52
CA ALA A 702 13.77 17.36 -56.62
C ALA A 702 15.22 16.90 -56.83
N THR A 703 15.62 15.80 -56.17
CA THR A 703 16.94 15.20 -56.31
C THR A 703 17.09 14.56 -57.70
N GLY A 704 16.06 13.85 -58.19
CA GLY A 704 16.03 13.30 -59.54
C GLY A 704 16.09 14.40 -60.62
N ALA A 705 15.36 15.52 -60.41
CA ALA A 705 15.40 16.66 -61.33
C ALA A 705 16.78 17.35 -61.38
N LYS A 706 17.45 17.51 -60.20
CA LYS A 706 18.82 17.98 -60.10
C LYS A 706 19.81 17.08 -60.83
N MET A 707 19.67 15.75 -60.69
CA MET A 707 20.51 14.79 -61.41
C MET A 707 20.25 14.81 -62.90
N GLY A 708 18.97 14.83 -63.33
CA GLY A 708 18.61 14.94 -64.74
C GLY A 708 19.12 16.25 -65.38
N ALA A 709 19.08 17.37 -64.71
CA ALA A 709 19.62 18.63 -65.19
C ALA A 709 21.16 18.63 -65.23
N ALA A 710 21.83 18.05 -64.21
CA ALA A 710 23.28 17.88 -64.21
C ALA A 710 23.76 17.02 -65.37
N VAL A 711 23.06 15.94 -65.70
CA VAL A 711 23.35 15.11 -66.87
C VAL A 711 23.11 15.86 -68.22
N SER A 712 22.03 16.67 -68.26
CA SER A 712 21.72 17.45 -69.46
C SER A 712 22.71 18.62 -69.71
N VAL A 713 23.16 19.27 -68.64
CA VAL A 713 24.19 20.33 -68.65
C VAL A 713 25.57 19.72 -68.96
N GLY A 714 25.91 18.60 -68.33
CA GLY A 714 27.13 17.84 -68.63
C GLY A 714 27.23 17.38 -70.10
N ALA A 715 26.12 16.89 -70.64
CA ALA A 715 26.05 16.49 -72.07
C ALA A 715 26.15 17.70 -73.04
N ALA A 716 25.60 18.86 -72.60
CA ALA A 716 25.72 20.11 -73.35
C ALA A 716 27.16 20.69 -73.34
N ILE A 717 27.87 20.61 -72.24
CA ILE A 717 29.25 21.01 -72.10
C ILE A 717 30.18 20.07 -72.84
N PHE A 718 29.95 18.78 -72.76
CA PHE A 718 30.73 17.75 -73.51
C PHE A 718 30.56 17.87 -75.03
N GLY A 719 29.32 18.20 -75.48
CA GLY A 719 29.03 18.44 -76.88
C GLY A 719 29.66 19.73 -77.46
N ALA A 720 29.84 20.77 -76.57
CA ALA A 720 30.50 22.00 -76.96
C ALA A 720 32.05 21.91 -77.03
N LEU A 721 32.64 20.95 -76.33
CA LEU A 721 34.10 20.75 -76.28
C LEU A 721 34.65 19.90 -77.46
N ILE A 722 33.79 19.13 -78.17
CA ILE A 722 34.27 18.17 -79.21
C ILE A 722 33.96 18.63 -80.67
N GLY A 723 33.20 19.74 -80.83
CA GLY A 723 32.76 20.07 -82.24
C GLY A 723 33.02 21.48 -82.71
N ARG A 724 34.12 21.72 -83.39
CA ARG A 724 34.25 22.83 -84.31
C ARG A 724 33.30 22.65 -85.49
N LYS A 725 32.17 23.30 -85.55
CA LYS A 725 31.53 23.99 -86.70
C LYS A 725 30.02 24.28 -86.39
N ALA A 726 29.68 25.53 -86.79
CA ALA A 726 28.36 26.02 -87.16
C ALA A 726 27.20 25.90 -86.25
N VAL A 727 26.71 27.07 -85.74
CA VAL A 727 25.44 27.25 -85.03
C VAL A 727 24.26 26.81 -85.91
N SER A 728 23.60 25.75 -85.57
CA SER A 728 22.37 25.32 -86.23
C SER A 728 21.19 25.51 -85.29
N ALA A 729 19.96 25.64 -85.82
CA ALA A 729 18.69 25.83 -85.11
C ALA A 729 18.42 24.80 -83.98
N SER A 730 19.18 23.68 -83.96
CA SER A 730 19.10 22.65 -82.87
C SER A 730 19.78 23.08 -81.55
N THR A 731 20.68 24.05 -81.60
CA THR A 731 21.35 24.63 -80.36
C THR A 731 20.40 25.54 -79.55
N LEU A 732 19.51 26.29 -80.26
CA LEU A 732 18.52 27.12 -79.62
C LEU A 732 17.45 26.31 -78.89
N GLY A 733 17.09 25.12 -79.38
CA GLY A 733 16.18 24.18 -78.78
C GLY A 733 16.76 23.57 -77.47
N ARG A 734 18.09 23.34 -77.41
CA ARG A 734 18.79 22.82 -76.22
C ARG A 734 18.97 23.86 -75.11
N ALA A 735 19.13 25.13 -75.45
CA ALA A 735 19.19 26.22 -74.49
C ALA A 735 17.80 26.45 -73.81
N THR A 736 16.69 26.32 -74.58
CA THR A 736 15.33 26.40 -74.01
C THR A 736 14.97 25.17 -73.19
N THR A 737 15.55 24.00 -73.42
CA THR A 737 15.37 22.80 -72.61
C THR A 737 16.13 22.92 -71.30
N ALA A 738 17.33 23.52 -71.29
CA ALA A 738 18.10 23.77 -70.08
C ALA A 738 17.42 24.88 -69.18
N ALA A 739 16.88 25.92 -69.83
CA ALA A 739 16.14 26.99 -69.11
C ALA A 739 14.82 26.44 -68.51
N ARG A 740 14.10 25.50 -69.19
CA ARG A 740 12.96 24.79 -68.70
C ARG A 740 13.33 23.84 -67.52
N GLY A 741 14.50 23.18 -67.61
CA GLY A 741 15.06 22.37 -66.55
C GLY A 741 15.36 23.15 -65.27
N MET A 742 15.97 24.36 -65.38
CA MET A 742 16.20 25.26 -64.22
C MET A 742 14.89 25.76 -63.59
N GLY A 743 13.89 26.10 -64.41
CA GLY A 743 12.57 26.49 -63.90
C GLY A 743 11.88 25.37 -63.14
N ARG A 744 12.08 24.10 -63.56
CA ARG A 744 11.55 22.92 -62.91
C ARG A 744 12.25 22.65 -61.55
N ILE A 745 13.56 22.76 -61.46
CA ILE A 745 14.35 22.64 -60.24
C ILE A 745 13.92 23.69 -59.22
N SER A 746 13.71 24.93 -59.64
CA SER A 746 13.25 26.01 -58.75
C SER A 746 11.86 25.76 -58.21
N LYS A 747 10.94 25.23 -59.03
CA LYS A 747 9.58 24.87 -58.63
C LYS A 747 9.56 23.69 -57.66
N GLU A 748 10.30 22.63 -57.94
CA GLU A 748 10.37 21.44 -57.08
C GLU A 748 11.06 21.74 -55.74
N ALA A 749 12.07 22.66 -55.71
CA ALA A 749 12.69 23.15 -54.45
C ALA A 749 11.70 23.94 -53.61
N GLN A 750 10.83 24.77 -54.25
CA GLN A 750 9.77 25.48 -53.54
C GLN A 750 8.72 24.54 -52.97
N ASP A 751 8.37 23.47 -53.73
CA ASP A 751 7.38 22.47 -53.30
C ASP A 751 7.88 21.68 -52.09
N VAL A 752 9.17 21.30 -52.03
CA VAL A 752 9.82 20.68 -50.84
C VAL A 752 9.80 21.64 -49.64
N THR A 753 10.10 22.92 -49.86
CA THR A 753 10.07 23.93 -48.78
C THR A 753 8.66 24.06 -48.19
N ARG A 754 7.63 24.17 -49.05
CA ARG A 754 6.23 24.23 -48.62
C ARG A 754 5.77 22.98 -47.89
N ALA A 755 6.19 21.79 -48.35
CA ALA A 755 5.91 20.53 -47.69
C ALA A 755 6.56 20.47 -46.29
N GLY A 756 7.80 20.95 -46.16
CA GLY A 756 8.50 21.09 -44.90
C GLY A 756 7.79 22.04 -43.90
N GLU A 757 7.37 23.22 -44.40
CA GLU A 757 6.57 24.18 -43.61
C GLU A 757 5.24 23.58 -43.13
N ASN A 758 4.57 22.81 -43.98
CA ASN A 758 3.33 22.12 -43.61
C ASN A 758 3.56 21.05 -42.53
N VAL A 759 4.61 20.25 -42.62
CA VAL A 759 5.02 19.28 -41.59
C VAL A 759 5.30 20.00 -40.27
N ALA A 760 6.09 21.12 -40.31
CA ALA A 760 6.39 21.92 -39.12
C ALA A 760 5.14 22.53 -38.47
N ALA A 761 4.20 23.03 -39.27
CA ALA A 761 2.94 23.57 -38.77
C ALA A 761 2.05 22.50 -38.12
N LEU A 762 2.02 21.29 -38.69
CA LEU A 762 1.26 20.16 -38.10
C LEU A 762 1.90 19.66 -36.80
N LYS A 763 3.22 19.60 -36.72
CA LYS A 763 3.96 19.27 -35.51
C LYS A 763 3.75 20.32 -34.41
N ALA A 764 3.76 21.59 -34.76
CA ALA A 764 3.45 22.66 -33.81
C ALA A 764 2.01 22.56 -33.24
N ARG A 765 1.02 22.19 -34.10
CA ARG A 765 -0.34 21.96 -33.63
C ARG A 765 -0.45 20.72 -32.73
N LEU A 766 0.32 19.67 -32.99
CA LEU A 766 0.37 18.49 -32.12
C LEU A 766 0.92 18.89 -30.74
N SER A 767 2.04 19.61 -30.72
CA SER A 767 2.65 20.11 -29.47
C SER A 767 1.71 21.03 -28.69
N GLU A 768 0.95 21.91 -29.36
CA GLU A 768 -0.07 22.73 -28.70
C GLU A 768 -1.20 21.88 -28.10
N LEU A 769 -1.61 20.83 -28.78
CA LEU A 769 -2.65 19.92 -28.29
C LEU A 769 -2.13 19.08 -27.12
N GLU A 770 -0.87 18.65 -27.13
CA GLU A 770 -0.19 17.97 -26.03
C GLU A 770 -0.11 18.86 -24.79
N THR A 771 0.25 20.13 -24.96
CA THR A 771 0.28 21.11 -23.86
C THR A 771 -1.11 21.29 -23.24
N ARG A 772 -2.14 21.42 -24.06
CA ARG A 772 -3.53 21.55 -23.56
C ARG A 772 -4.02 20.29 -22.86
N LEU A 773 -3.64 19.10 -23.35
CA LEU A 773 -3.94 17.86 -22.66
C LEU A 773 -3.26 17.84 -21.28
N GLU A 774 -2.01 18.29 -21.23
CA GLU A 774 -1.24 18.35 -19.99
C GLU A 774 -1.86 19.32 -18.99
N ASP A 775 -2.28 20.51 -19.43
CA ASP A 775 -2.97 21.51 -18.61
C ASP A 775 -4.31 20.95 -18.05
N ASP A 776 -5.13 20.29 -18.90
CA ASP A 776 -6.39 19.67 -18.48
C ASP A 776 -6.15 18.54 -17.47
N LEU A 777 -5.10 17.72 -17.64
CA LEU A 777 -4.72 16.66 -16.68
C LEU A 777 -4.26 17.25 -15.34
N GLN A 778 -3.50 18.33 -15.35
CA GLN A 778 -3.05 19.03 -14.14
C GLN A 778 -4.21 19.64 -13.36
N ALA A 779 -5.16 20.26 -14.05
CA ALA A 779 -6.34 20.84 -13.43
C ALA A 779 -7.16 19.77 -12.69
N VAL A 780 -7.30 18.59 -13.27
CA VAL A 780 -7.98 17.45 -12.63
C VAL A 780 -7.23 16.97 -11.38
N THR A 781 -5.91 16.86 -11.43
CA THR A 781 -5.13 16.31 -10.30
C THR A 781 -5.08 17.24 -9.09
N ALA A 782 -5.08 18.56 -9.28
CA ALA A 782 -5.00 19.53 -8.19
C ALA A 782 -6.21 19.46 -7.21
N ASP A 783 -7.37 19.02 -7.68
CA ASP A 783 -8.61 18.98 -6.89
C ASP A 783 -8.70 17.73 -5.97
N TRP A 784 -7.86 16.71 -6.16
CA TRP A 784 -8.01 15.40 -5.52
C TRP A 784 -6.98 15.06 -4.43
N ASP A 785 -6.15 16.01 -3.99
CA ASP A 785 -5.29 15.82 -2.82
C ASP A 785 -6.07 16.02 -1.52
N LEU A 786 -6.52 14.91 -0.92
CA LEU A 786 -7.35 14.87 0.30
C LEU A 786 -6.58 14.31 1.51
N THR A 787 -5.26 14.12 1.41
CA THR A 787 -4.45 13.42 2.43
C THR A 787 -4.55 14.07 3.81
N ASN A 788 -4.61 15.39 3.87
CA ASN A 788 -4.66 16.16 5.12
C ASN A 788 -5.96 16.96 5.28
N GLU A 789 -7.04 16.54 4.63
CA GLU A 789 -8.32 17.25 4.74
C GLU A 789 -8.87 17.15 6.17
N PRO A 790 -9.24 18.29 6.80
CA PRO A 790 -9.95 18.27 8.08
C PRO A 790 -11.41 17.87 7.86
N PHE A 791 -11.95 16.98 8.71
CA PHE A 791 -13.33 16.55 8.63
C PHE A 791 -14.26 17.43 9.45
N GLU A 792 -15.44 17.69 8.90
CA GLU A 792 -16.55 18.28 9.63
C GLU A 792 -17.24 17.17 10.45
N ARG A 793 -17.41 17.38 11.77
CA ARG A 793 -18.20 16.46 12.60
C ARG A 793 -19.67 16.81 12.49
N VAL A 794 -20.46 15.86 12.06
CA VAL A 794 -21.93 15.97 11.92
C VAL A 794 -22.57 15.12 13.00
N VAL A 795 -23.32 15.78 13.89
CA VAL A 795 -24.02 15.10 15.00
C VAL A 795 -25.49 14.92 14.63
N VAL A 796 -25.90 13.65 14.52
CA VAL A 796 -27.29 13.27 14.23
C VAL A 796 -27.97 12.82 15.52
N LYS A 797 -29.00 13.56 15.93
CA LYS A 797 -29.82 13.21 17.10
C LYS A 797 -30.94 12.23 16.74
N PRO A 798 -31.46 11.46 17.72
CA PRO A 798 -32.63 10.64 17.49
C PRO A 798 -33.79 11.42 16.85
N LYS A 799 -34.50 10.79 15.92
CA LYS A 799 -35.65 11.43 15.31
C LYS A 799 -36.73 11.71 16.40
N ARG A 800 -37.57 12.71 16.18
CA ARG A 800 -38.60 13.07 17.13
C ARG A 800 -39.53 11.87 17.38
N GLY A 801 -39.61 11.39 18.62
CA GLY A 801 -40.34 10.16 18.98
C GLY A 801 -39.63 8.85 18.57
N GLY A 802 -38.34 8.92 18.20
CA GLY A 802 -37.53 7.75 17.77
C GLY A 802 -36.97 6.89 18.90
N VAL A 803 -37.16 7.29 20.16
CA VAL A 803 -36.74 6.46 21.33
C VAL A 803 -37.90 5.60 21.78
N SER A 804 -37.80 4.29 21.62
CA SER A 804 -38.74 3.28 22.09
C SER A 804 -38.11 2.51 23.23
N VAL A 805 -38.49 2.83 24.49
CA VAL A 805 -38.00 2.10 25.66
C VAL A 805 -38.63 0.70 25.67
N GLN A 806 -37.79 -0.31 25.63
CA GLN A 806 -38.16 -1.70 25.63
C GLN A 806 -38.39 -2.23 27.08
N LEU A 807 -37.43 -1.88 27.94
CA LEU A 807 -37.43 -2.35 29.33
C LEU A 807 -36.71 -1.33 30.23
N VAL A 808 -37.29 -1.09 31.43
CA VAL A 808 -36.57 -0.54 32.59
C VAL A 808 -36.85 -1.42 33.78
N ALA A 809 -35.85 -2.11 34.28
CA ALA A 809 -35.97 -3.15 35.25
C ALA A 809 -34.85 -3.12 36.28
N LEU A 810 -35.06 -3.74 37.42
CA LEU A 810 -34.00 -4.03 38.37
C LEU A 810 -33.16 -5.18 37.84
N VAL A 811 -31.86 -5.00 37.76
CA VAL A 811 -30.93 -6.06 37.39
C VAL A 811 -29.92 -6.28 38.53
N TRP A 812 -29.68 -7.53 38.84
CA TRP A 812 -28.71 -7.97 39.82
C TRP A 812 -27.42 -8.35 39.05
N VAL A 813 -26.39 -7.52 39.25
CA VAL A 813 -25.12 -7.66 38.54
C VAL A 813 -24.09 -8.25 39.52
N PRO A 814 -23.25 -9.24 39.07
CA PRO A 814 -22.21 -9.84 39.91
C PRO A 814 -21.23 -8.86 40.51
#